data_b0a054bd99c1b572f16ce5707083f0b9
#
_entry.id   b0a054bd99c1b572f16ce5707083f0b9
#
_cell.length_a   1.000
_cell.length_b   1.000
_cell.length_c   1.000
_cell.angle_alpha   90.00
_cell.angle_beta   90.00
_cell.angle_gamma   90.00
#
_symmetry.space_group_name_H-M   'P 1'
#
loop_
_entity.id
_entity.type
_entity.pdbx_description
1 polymer ?
#
loop_
_entity_poly.entity_id
_entity_poly.type
_entity_poly.pdbx_seq_one_letter_code
_entity_poly.pdbx_strand_id
1 'polypeptide(L)'
;MKSDFKGIGFGKQNIAQVFDEWFTIPSYQRHYVWDSDNIYDMLEDFTANYIEYAHEEYFLGSYIIQNKDNNNDLLDGQQRITTLFLLFAFLRDFDRSSKDVKKNCENLIFQKANKIRHIEERIRLSYEIRGNVKKFIEEYLMNSGSIEKHWLEIEQKANDKKMSMSIQRMCNAIMCYKDYFTEHSDIDLDAFLGFILNNVVMIYISADSLEDAFRLFSVMNDRGQKLSNADILKSSNLEKIDDDKDMNNYAREWENMQEDLGNDFDRFLAYVRTMLLKRRQKMNLLDEYDKHIFKTGLIKQGKEFFDYIFKAYEDYNRLINLNDNDDSEYCTLIRILLNCMPSTDWIPVVLSYGRKYGSNGLLRFTHKVACKNIADAVCGKVPSHRIDNLDNIIVLIDESSDYHTVIDAKEYYSFDENIFMENVKSEVYRRRYTYALLMMLEYKYKDKSEWKEFGTISIEHILPQNPKSNSGWIKDFDESQRNYYTHRIGNLCLIGRRKNASLGNLDYQEKLKRYFEKSIGSFAYTQRIYNRYPSKWTPVTVEENQQNVISDIMEIFGIRNDNSETTYSDSIIENSKITKNYMQIQKEKYGNAYEKWTKTDEELLLRLYREGKSINELMTVFKRNKGGIESRIKRLLEMEYNKPL
;
A
#
# COMPACT_ATOMS: atom_id res chain seq x y z
N MET A 1 -25.75 -33.25 20.32
CA MET A 1 -26.79 -33.10 19.28
C MET A 1 -26.11 -32.98 17.94
N LYS A 2 -26.09 -34.03 17.13
CA LYS A 2 -25.66 -33.93 15.73
C LYS A 2 -26.87 -33.39 14.96
N SER A 3 -26.80 -32.17 14.49
CA SER A 3 -27.80 -31.63 13.57
C SER A 3 -27.39 -31.99 12.15
N ASP A 4 -28.20 -32.87 11.54
CA ASP A 4 -28.03 -33.29 10.16
C ASP A 4 -28.36 -32.18 9.17
N PHE A 5 -27.46 -31.22 9.04
CA PHE A 5 -27.33 -30.52 7.76
C PHE A 5 -26.47 -31.45 6.89
N LYS A 6 -27.02 -32.01 5.81
CA LYS A 6 -26.28 -32.88 4.88
C LYS A 6 -24.98 -32.14 4.46
N GLY A 7 -23.82 -32.71 4.82
CA GLY A 7 -22.53 -32.27 4.39
C GLY A 7 -21.80 -31.22 5.27
N ILE A 8 -22.40 -30.76 6.38
CA ILE A 8 -21.75 -29.80 7.29
C ILE A 8 -21.75 -30.36 8.72
N GLY A 9 -20.56 -30.52 9.29
CA GLY A 9 -20.35 -30.86 10.70
C GLY A 9 -19.83 -29.67 11.49
N PHE A 10 -20.15 -29.56 12.77
CA PHE A 10 -19.57 -28.59 13.68
C PHE A 10 -19.53 -29.11 15.10
N GLY A 11 -18.60 -28.59 15.88
CA GLY A 11 -18.49 -28.96 17.30
C GLY A 11 -17.35 -28.21 17.98
N LYS A 12 -17.19 -28.47 19.28
CA LYS A 12 -16.11 -27.95 20.10
C LYS A 12 -15.12 -29.09 20.37
N GLN A 13 -13.82 -28.78 20.26
CA GLN A 13 -12.72 -29.68 20.59
C GLN A 13 -11.69 -28.94 21.44
N ASN A 14 -11.09 -29.63 22.41
CA ASN A 14 -9.89 -29.13 23.05
C ASN A 14 -8.66 -29.41 22.17
N ILE A 15 -7.52 -28.79 22.49
CA ILE A 15 -6.32 -28.89 21.65
C ILE A 15 -5.80 -30.34 21.55
N ALA A 16 -5.96 -31.17 22.59
CA ALA A 16 -5.60 -32.60 22.51
C ALA A 16 -6.41 -33.30 21.43
N GLN A 17 -7.73 -33.04 21.37
CA GLN A 17 -8.63 -33.61 20.35
C GLN A 17 -8.34 -33.04 18.95
N VAL A 18 -8.00 -31.75 18.84
CA VAL A 18 -7.60 -31.12 17.56
C VAL A 18 -6.37 -31.87 17.00
N PHE A 19 -5.36 -32.13 17.83
CA PHE A 19 -4.12 -32.81 17.41
C PHE A 19 -4.20 -34.34 17.41
N ASP A 20 -5.39 -34.93 17.66
CA ASP A 20 -5.67 -36.32 17.30
C ASP A 20 -6.01 -36.47 15.81
N GLU A 21 -6.38 -35.38 15.15
CA GLU A 21 -6.66 -35.31 13.71
C GLU A 21 -5.37 -35.11 12.89
N TRP A 22 -5.50 -35.28 11.56
CA TRP A 22 -4.43 -34.99 10.60
C TRP A 22 -4.87 -33.86 9.70
N PHE A 23 -3.99 -32.90 9.52
CA PHE A 23 -4.25 -31.72 8.68
C PHE A 23 -3.28 -31.67 7.53
N THR A 24 -3.82 -31.34 6.36
CA THR A 24 -3.03 -30.87 5.23
C THR A 24 -3.42 -29.44 4.95
N ILE A 25 -2.43 -28.58 4.83
CA ILE A 25 -2.64 -27.21 4.35
C ILE A 25 -2.54 -27.25 2.83
N PRO A 26 -3.67 -27.03 2.13
CA PRO A 26 -3.71 -27.09 0.67
C PRO A 26 -2.84 -26.02 0.03
N SER A 27 -2.46 -26.25 -1.21
CA SER A 27 -1.61 -25.35 -2.01
C SER A 27 -2.18 -23.95 -2.21
N TYR A 28 -3.50 -23.81 -2.23
CA TYR A 28 -4.18 -22.54 -2.39
C TYR A 28 -4.29 -21.73 -1.10
N GLN A 29 -3.91 -22.29 0.05
CA GLN A 29 -3.91 -21.55 1.31
C GLN A 29 -2.71 -20.60 1.42
N ARG A 30 -2.91 -19.48 2.15
CA ARG A 30 -1.84 -18.49 2.35
C ARG A 30 -0.65 -19.05 3.11
N HIS A 31 0.47 -18.34 3.00
CA HIS A 31 1.68 -18.66 3.76
C HIS A 31 1.48 -18.55 5.28
N TYR A 32 2.37 -19.21 6.04
CA TYR A 32 2.48 -18.92 7.46
C TYR A 32 3.08 -17.52 7.63
N VAL A 33 2.30 -16.62 8.25
CA VAL A 33 2.61 -15.18 8.28
C VAL A 33 2.63 -14.58 9.68
N TRP A 34 2.29 -15.34 10.72
CA TRP A 34 2.33 -14.84 12.08
C TRP A 34 3.74 -14.37 12.44
N ASP A 35 3.80 -13.16 12.99
CA ASP A 35 5.05 -12.54 13.45
C ASP A 35 5.22 -12.67 14.96
N SER A 36 6.28 -12.05 15.48
CA SER A 36 6.62 -12.12 16.90
C SER A 36 5.49 -11.61 17.79
N ASP A 37 4.79 -10.53 17.38
CA ASP A 37 3.72 -9.95 18.18
C ASP A 37 2.57 -10.96 18.35
N ASN A 38 2.15 -11.61 17.25
CA ASN A 38 1.11 -12.64 17.31
C ASN A 38 1.51 -13.85 18.19
N ILE A 39 2.80 -14.22 18.18
CA ILE A 39 3.31 -15.33 19.00
C ILE A 39 3.29 -14.96 20.48
N TYR A 40 3.80 -13.77 20.81
CA TYR A 40 3.81 -13.29 22.21
C TYR A 40 2.40 -13.08 22.73
N ASP A 41 1.49 -12.45 21.97
CA ASP A 41 0.08 -12.29 22.35
C ASP A 41 -0.56 -13.64 22.71
N MET A 42 -0.34 -14.68 21.88
CA MET A 42 -0.88 -16.02 22.16
C MET A 42 -0.26 -16.65 23.43
N LEU A 43 1.03 -16.51 23.64
CA LEU A 43 1.71 -17.05 24.83
C LEU A 43 1.30 -16.32 26.10
N GLU A 44 1.16 -14.99 26.05
CA GLU A 44 0.68 -14.15 27.16
C GLU A 44 -0.75 -14.51 27.52
N ASP A 45 -1.64 -14.65 26.52
CA ASP A 45 -3.02 -15.09 26.72
C ASP A 45 -3.07 -16.46 27.40
N PHE A 46 -2.29 -17.44 26.93
CA PHE A 46 -2.23 -18.76 27.55
C PHE A 46 -1.71 -18.69 28.99
N THR A 47 -0.67 -17.92 29.23
CA THR A 47 -0.05 -17.80 30.55
C THR A 47 -0.98 -17.09 31.54
N ALA A 48 -1.62 -16.01 31.13
CA ALA A 48 -2.58 -15.29 31.95
C ALA A 48 -3.76 -16.20 32.34
N ASN A 49 -4.34 -16.91 31.36
CA ASN A 49 -5.46 -17.81 31.64
C ASN A 49 -5.02 -19.04 32.46
N TYR A 50 -3.82 -19.56 32.23
CA TYR A 50 -3.26 -20.65 33.05
C TYR A 50 -3.08 -20.24 34.52
N ILE A 51 -2.61 -19.02 34.76
CA ILE A 51 -2.38 -18.50 36.13
C ILE A 51 -3.70 -18.14 36.83
N GLU A 52 -4.57 -17.41 36.15
CA GLU A 52 -5.79 -16.84 36.76
C GLU A 52 -6.99 -17.77 36.70
N TYR A 53 -7.10 -18.60 35.66
CA TYR A 53 -8.31 -19.38 35.32
C TYR A 53 -7.98 -20.83 34.92
N ALA A 54 -7.04 -21.49 35.59
CA ALA A 54 -6.54 -22.81 35.23
C ALA A 54 -7.59 -23.92 35.05
N HIS A 55 -8.80 -23.73 35.58
CA HIS A 55 -9.94 -24.67 35.47
C HIS A 55 -11.02 -24.22 34.49
N GLU A 56 -10.88 -23.06 33.87
CA GLU A 56 -11.82 -22.53 32.89
C GLU A 56 -11.35 -22.82 31.45
N GLU A 57 -12.30 -22.86 30.54
CA GLU A 57 -11.97 -23.04 29.12
C GLU A 57 -11.56 -21.69 28.49
N TYR A 58 -10.45 -21.68 27.76
CA TYR A 58 -10.01 -20.56 26.94
C TYR A 58 -10.36 -20.82 25.47
N PHE A 59 -11.13 -19.92 24.87
CA PHE A 59 -11.54 -20.05 23.46
C PHE A 59 -10.48 -19.44 22.53
N LEU A 60 -9.72 -20.29 21.83
CA LEU A 60 -8.66 -19.88 20.89
C LEU A 60 -9.21 -19.44 19.50
N GLY A 61 -10.45 -19.77 19.20
CA GLY A 61 -11.10 -19.45 17.94
C GLY A 61 -11.66 -20.66 17.20
N SER A 62 -11.93 -20.51 15.91
CA SER A 62 -12.47 -21.59 15.08
C SER A 62 -11.47 -22.08 14.04
N TYR A 63 -11.70 -23.26 13.50
CA TYR A 63 -11.04 -23.74 12.30
C TYR A 63 -12.04 -24.44 11.38
N ILE A 64 -11.75 -24.39 10.07
CA ILE A 64 -12.61 -24.94 9.02
C ILE A 64 -11.82 -25.99 8.26
N ILE A 65 -12.43 -27.15 8.06
CA ILE A 65 -11.85 -28.27 7.31
C ILE A 65 -12.76 -28.74 6.21
N GLN A 66 -12.15 -29.19 5.12
CA GLN A 66 -12.81 -30.06 4.16
C GLN A 66 -12.43 -31.51 4.49
N ASN A 67 -13.45 -32.36 4.70
CA ASN A 67 -13.21 -33.78 4.91
C ASN A 67 -12.78 -34.46 3.60
N LYS A 68 -11.61 -35.09 3.63
CA LYS A 68 -11.17 -36.04 2.59
C LYS A 68 -10.86 -37.37 3.25
N ASP A 69 -11.03 -38.46 2.54
CA ASP A 69 -10.80 -39.81 3.05
C ASP A 69 -9.51 -39.92 3.87
N ASN A 70 -9.62 -40.01 5.19
CA ASN A 70 -8.53 -40.09 6.18
C ASN A 70 -7.63 -38.84 6.24
N ASN A 71 -8.03 -37.70 5.74
CA ASN A 71 -7.26 -36.43 5.80
C ASN A 71 -8.22 -35.23 5.84
N ASN A 72 -7.85 -34.20 6.57
CA ASN A 72 -8.61 -32.96 6.67
C ASN A 72 -7.82 -31.84 6.00
N ASP A 73 -8.35 -31.30 4.91
CA ASP A 73 -7.78 -30.07 4.33
C ASP A 73 -8.16 -28.88 5.20
N LEU A 74 -7.14 -28.22 5.77
CA LEU A 74 -7.33 -27.11 6.68
C LEU A 74 -7.53 -25.81 5.90
N LEU A 75 -8.74 -25.27 5.92
CA LEU A 75 -9.14 -24.09 5.14
C LEU A 75 -9.10 -22.79 5.96
N ASP A 76 -9.35 -22.87 7.25
CA ASP A 76 -9.17 -21.76 8.20
C ASP A 76 -8.58 -22.27 9.50
N GLY A 77 -8.00 -21.35 10.29
CA GLY A 77 -7.29 -21.69 11.53
C GLY A 77 -5.86 -22.18 11.33
N GLN A 78 -5.38 -22.22 10.07
CA GLN A 78 -4.04 -22.72 9.73
C GLN A 78 -2.89 -22.01 10.50
N GLN A 79 -2.99 -20.69 10.72
CA GLN A 79 -1.95 -19.96 11.46
C GLN A 79 -1.85 -20.45 12.90
N ARG A 80 -2.99 -20.56 13.59
CA ARG A 80 -3.07 -21.05 14.98
C ARG A 80 -2.61 -22.49 15.13
N ILE A 81 -3.09 -23.39 14.25
CA ILE A 81 -2.70 -24.80 14.28
C ILE A 81 -1.23 -24.97 13.95
N THR A 82 -0.68 -24.23 12.98
CA THR A 82 0.77 -24.24 12.69
C THR A 82 1.57 -23.72 13.87
N THR A 83 1.14 -22.63 14.50
CA THR A 83 1.82 -22.06 15.67
C THR A 83 1.84 -23.05 16.84
N LEU A 84 0.72 -23.72 17.14
CA LEU A 84 0.68 -24.76 18.15
C LEU A 84 1.58 -25.95 17.79
N PHE A 85 1.59 -26.37 16.54
CA PHE A 85 2.48 -27.43 16.05
C PHE A 85 3.97 -27.08 16.27
N LEU A 86 4.35 -25.84 15.97
CA LEU A 86 5.71 -25.34 16.22
C LEU A 86 6.02 -25.27 17.72
N LEU A 87 5.06 -24.84 18.54
CA LEU A 87 5.20 -24.80 20.01
C LEU A 87 5.43 -26.22 20.57
N PHE A 88 4.67 -27.21 20.13
CA PHE A 88 4.87 -28.57 20.56
C PHE A 88 6.21 -29.15 20.10
N ALA A 89 6.66 -28.84 18.89
CA ALA A 89 7.99 -29.21 18.41
C ALA A 89 9.09 -28.59 19.28
N PHE A 90 8.95 -27.30 19.62
CA PHE A 90 9.88 -26.64 20.52
C PHE A 90 9.87 -27.24 21.92
N LEU A 91 8.71 -27.42 22.56
CA LEU A 91 8.61 -28.00 23.91
C LEU A 91 9.12 -29.44 23.97
N ARG A 92 8.98 -30.22 22.91
CA ARG A 92 9.58 -31.56 22.80
C ARG A 92 11.12 -31.53 22.93
N ASP A 93 11.74 -30.54 22.32
CA ASP A 93 13.19 -30.46 22.23
C ASP A 93 13.81 -29.51 23.30
N PHE A 94 12.97 -28.81 24.05
CA PHE A 94 13.41 -27.84 25.06
C PHE A 94 14.00 -28.56 26.28
N ASP A 95 15.15 -28.09 26.76
CA ASP A 95 15.93 -28.72 27.82
C ASP A 95 15.17 -28.75 29.17
N ARG A 96 14.41 -27.72 29.50
CA ARG A 96 13.59 -27.62 30.72
C ARG A 96 12.36 -28.53 30.72
N SER A 97 11.96 -29.07 29.58
CA SER A 97 10.78 -29.96 29.49
C SER A 97 11.00 -31.28 30.18
N SER A 98 10.02 -31.71 30.95
CA SER A 98 10.02 -33.02 31.58
C SER A 98 9.97 -34.15 30.53
N LYS A 99 10.24 -35.39 30.95
CA LYS A 99 10.07 -36.54 30.06
C LYS A 99 8.65 -36.72 29.59
N ASP A 100 7.67 -36.36 30.42
CA ASP A 100 6.25 -36.48 30.10
C ASP A 100 5.82 -35.38 29.11
N VAL A 101 6.26 -34.12 29.28
CA VAL A 101 6.08 -33.06 28.28
C VAL A 101 6.66 -33.48 26.94
N LYS A 102 7.92 -33.95 26.90
CA LYS A 102 8.58 -34.37 25.66
C LYS A 102 7.82 -35.48 24.94
N LYS A 103 7.38 -36.50 25.69
CA LYS A 103 6.63 -37.63 25.15
C LYS A 103 5.23 -37.22 24.62
N ASN A 104 4.51 -36.36 25.36
CA ASN A 104 3.20 -35.86 24.90
C ASN A 104 3.37 -35.02 23.63
N CYS A 105 4.29 -34.06 23.61
CA CYS A 105 4.55 -33.25 22.44
C CYS A 105 4.97 -34.09 21.20
N GLU A 106 5.77 -35.15 21.39
CA GLU A 106 6.13 -36.06 20.29
C GLU A 106 4.88 -36.69 19.65
N ASN A 107 3.90 -37.11 20.44
CA ASN A 107 2.63 -37.70 19.96
C ASN A 107 1.73 -36.70 19.26
N LEU A 108 1.78 -35.42 19.68
CA LEU A 108 1.03 -34.32 19.05
C LEU A 108 1.59 -33.89 17.69
N ILE A 109 2.89 -34.14 17.46
CA ILE A 109 3.58 -33.83 16.19
C ILE A 109 3.48 -35.00 15.23
N PHE A 110 3.73 -36.21 15.72
CA PHE A 110 3.93 -37.39 14.88
C PHE A 110 3.26 -38.62 15.47
N GLN A 111 2.43 -39.26 14.64
CA GLN A 111 1.84 -40.53 14.96
C GLN A 111 2.76 -41.68 14.57
N LYS A 112 3.20 -42.49 15.55
CA LYS A 112 4.00 -43.69 15.30
C LYS A 112 3.14 -44.82 14.71
N ALA A 113 3.74 -45.59 13.82
CA ALA A 113 3.11 -46.79 13.28
C ALA A 113 2.73 -47.79 14.37
N ASN A 114 1.53 -48.36 14.26
CA ASN A 114 1.07 -49.44 15.10
C ASN A 114 0.52 -50.58 14.22
N LYS A 115 1.37 -51.59 13.99
CA LYS A 115 1.03 -52.74 13.11
C LYS A 115 -0.18 -53.56 13.59
N ILE A 116 -0.42 -53.62 14.89
CA ILE A 116 -1.55 -54.35 15.47
C ILE A 116 -2.89 -53.63 15.19
N ARG A 117 -2.85 -52.31 15.20
CA ARG A 117 -4.03 -51.45 14.95
C ARG A 117 -4.15 -50.99 13.49
N HIS A 118 -3.27 -51.45 12.60
CA HIS A 118 -3.17 -51.00 11.21
C HIS A 118 -3.05 -49.47 11.06
N ILE A 119 -2.29 -48.86 12.00
CA ILE A 119 -2.06 -47.42 11.99
C ILE A 119 -0.69 -47.20 11.32
N GLU A 120 -0.69 -46.38 10.29
CA GLU A 120 0.53 -45.93 9.61
C GLU A 120 1.18 -44.77 10.37
N GLU A 121 2.50 -44.66 10.24
CA GLU A 121 3.20 -43.49 10.77
C GLU A 121 2.89 -42.26 9.93
N ARG A 122 2.64 -41.14 10.61
CA ARG A 122 2.23 -39.92 9.92
C ARG A 122 2.46 -38.70 10.77
N ILE A 123 2.90 -37.60 10.10
CA ILE A 123 2.96 -36.27 10.71
C ILE A 123 1.54 -35.68 10.84
N ARG A 124 1.24 -34.97 11.93
CA ARG A 124 -0.10 -34.41 12.20
C ARG A 124 -0.42 -33.18 11.34
N LEU A 125 0.58 -32.45 10.90
CA LEU A 125 0.42 -31.27 10.02
C LEU A 125 1.36 -31.37 8.82
N SER A 126 0.82 -31.31 7.62
CA SER A 126 1.57 -31.33 6.36
C SER A 126 1.18 -30.17 5.45
N TYR A 127 2.06 -29.82 4.52
CA TYR A 127 1.81 -28.82 3.48
C TYR A 127 1.87 -29.51 2.11
N GLU A 128 0.82 -29.34 1.29
CA GLU A 128 0.66 -30.12 0.06
C GLU A 128 1.75 -29.87 -0.99
N ILE A 129 2.18 -28.62 -1.22
CA ILE A 129 3.03 -28.28 -2.38
C ILE A 129 4.31 -27.51 -2.02
N ARG A 130 4.44 -27.00 -0.81
CA ARG A 130 5.61 -26.19 -0.46
C ARG A 130 6.81 -27.07 -0.16
N GLY A 131 7.47 -27.54 -1.23
CA GLY A 131 8.63 -28.42 -1.13
C GLY A 131 9.68 -27.91 -0.14
N ASN A 132 9.86 -26.61 -0.02
CA ASN A 132 10.77 -26.00 0.94
C ASN A 132 10.22 -26.05 2.38
N VAL A 133 8.94 -25.75 2.59
CA VAL A 133 8.29 -25.84 3.92
C VAL A 133 8.17 -27.30 4.36
N LYS A 134 7.77 -28.19 3.46
CA LYS A 134 7.73 -29.64 3.74
C LYS A 134 9.11 -30.16 4.15
N LYS A 135 10.17 -29.83 3.40
CA LYS A 135 11.55 -30.18 3.76
C LYS A 135 11.97 -29.59 5.10
N PHE A 136 11.60 -28.35 5.37
CA PHE A 136 11.88 -27.71 6.66
C PHE A 136 11.22 -28.48 7.82
N ILE A 137 9.96 -28.87 7.68
CA ILE A 137 9.24 -29.64 8.70
C ILE A 137 9.88 -31.02 8.88
N GLU A 138 10.21 -31.71 7.80
CA GLU A 138 10.84 -33.04 7.84
C GLU A 138 12.23 -33.01 8.48
N GLU A 139 13.02 -31.99 8.18
CA GLU A 139 14.42 -31.87 8.63
C GLU A 139 14.53 -31.31 10.05
N TYR A 140 13.78 -30.29 10.38
CA TYR A 140 13.93 -29.51 11.62
C TYR A 140 12.89 -29.83 12.70
N LEU A 141 11.70 -30.34 12.34
CA LEU A 141 10.60 -30.50 13.29
C LEU A 141 10.16 -31.96 13.51
N MET A 142 10.37 -32.83 12.53
CA MET A 142 9.83 -34.20 12.59
C MET A 142 10.49 -35.05 13.68
N ASN A 143 11.80 -34.98 13.81
CA ASN A 143 12.56 -35.84 14.72
C ASN A 143 12.86 -35.18 16.06
N SER A 144 12.77 -35.95 17.14
CA SER A 144 13.12 -35.47 18.48
C SER A 144 14.60 -35.00 18.53
N GLY A 145 14.83 -33.84 19.15
CA GLY A 145 16.17 -33.22 19.25
C GLY A 145 16.61 -32.46 18.01
N SER A 146 15.81 -32.40 16.93
CA SER A 146 16.19 -31.71 15.70
C SER A 146 16.32 -30.21 15.88
N ILE A 147 15.45 -29.58 16.66
CA ILE A 147 15.50 -28.10 16.90
C ILE A 147 16.81 -27.78 17.66
N GLU A 148 17.14 -28.53 18.69
CA GLU A 148 18.38 -28.32 19.46
C GLU A 148 19.63 -28.51 18.59
N LYS A 149 19.66 -29.59 17.81
CA LYS A 149 20.76 -29.91 16.90
C LYS A 149 20.98 -28.83 15.84
N HIS A 150 19.92 -28.24 15.29
CA HIS A 150 19.97 -27.29 14.19
C HIS A 150 19.73 -25.85 14.64
N TRP A 151 19.90 -25.55 15.93
CA TRP A 151 19.57 -24.22 16.49
C TRP A 151 20.20 -23.05 15.71
N LEU A 152 21.49 -23.13 15.43
CA LEU A 152 22.23 -22.08 14.72
C LEU A 152 21.69 -21.86 13.28
N GLU A 153 21.27 -22.93 12.63
CA GLU A 153 20.69 -22.84 11.28
C GLU A 153 19.29 -22.20 11.33
N ILE A 154 18.49 -22.52 12.35
CA ILE A 154 17.17 -21.91 12.58
C ILE A 154 17.34 -20.40 12.81
N GLU A 155 18.30 -19.98 13.64
CA GLU A 155 18.59 -18.57 13.90
C GLU A 155 19.07 -17.83 12.62
N GLN A 156 19.91 -18.48 11.81
CA GLN A 156 20.34 -17.92 10.53
C GLN A 156 19.16 -17.76 9.55
N LYS A 157 18.31 -18.79 9.43
CA LYS A 157 17.13 -18.76 8.54
C LYS A 157 16.10 -17.72 8.97
N ALA A 158 15.95 -17.47 10.25
CA ALA A 158 15.07 -16.42 10.78
C ALA A 158 15.47 -15.02 10.29
N ASN A 159 16.78 -14.78 10.11
CA ASN A 159 17.35 -13.49 9.72
C ASN A 159 17.72 -13.39 8.22
N ASP A 160 17.60 -14.47 7.45
CA ASP A 160 17.99 -14.50 6.03
C ASP A 160 16.85 -13.96 5.14
N LYS A 161 17.02 -12.74 4.63
CA LYS A 161 16.07 -12.11 3.69
C LYS A 161 15.86 -12.86 2.38
N LYS A 162 16.69 -13.85 2.05
CA LYS A 162 16.54 -14.67 0.84
C LYS A 162 15.71 -15.94 1.10
N MET A 163 15.42 -16.23 2.35
CA MET A 163 14.61 -17.37 2.74
C MET A 163 13.12 -17.07 2.49
N SER A 164 12.33 -18.09 2.16
CA SER A 164 10.88 -17.91 2.01
C SER A 164 10.26 -17.37 3.30
N MET A 165 9.29 -16.47 3.17
CA MET A 165 8.64 -15.82 4.30
C MET A 165 8.08 -16.82 5.31
N SER A 166 7.47 -17.92 4.85
CA SER A 166 6.96 -18.98 5.75
C SER A 166 8.06 -19.57 6.65
N ILE A 167 9.21 -19.92 6.07
CA ILE A 167 10.30 -20.52 6.83
C ILE A 167 10.89 -19.50 7.80
N GLN A 168 11.08 -18.25 7.38
CA GLN A 168 11.52 -17.19 8.28
C GLN A 168 10.59 -17.04 9.48
N ARG A 169 9.27 -16.98 9.23
CA ARG A 169 8.25 -16.82 10.29
C ARG A 169 8.19 -18.04 11.21
N MET A 170 8.32 -19.27 10.67
CA MET A 170 8.39 -20.49 11.48
C MET A 170 9.66 -20.49 12.37
N CYS A 171 10.80 -20.11 11.83
CA CYS A 171 12.04 -19.99 12.60
C CYS A 171 11.92 -18.90 13.67
N ASN A 172 11.34 -17.73 13.35
CA ASN A 172 11.09 -16.68 14.31
C ASN A 172 10.16 -17.13 15.44
N ALA A 173 9.10 -17.89 15.13
CA ALA A 173 8.21 -18.45 16.17
C ALA A 173 8.98 -19.34 17.16
N ILE A 174 9.86 -20.21 16.65
CA ILE A 174 10.70 -21.08 17.49
C ILE A 174 11.65 -20.25 18.38
N MET A 175 12.20 -19.15 17.85
CA MET A 175 13.03 -18.23 18.63
C MET A 175 12.22 -17.54 19.73
N CYS A 176 11.02 -17.00 19.39
CA CYS A 176 10.11 -16.39 20.36
C CYS A 176 9.76 -17.34 21.52
N TYR A 177 9.53 -18.63 21.25
CA TYR A 177 9.26 -19.61 22.31
C TYR A 177 10.46 -19.76 23.25
N LYS A 178 11.69 -19.84 22.71
CA LYS A 178 12.88 -19.92 23.54
C LYS A 178 13.05 -18.71 24.43
N ASP A 179 12.92 -17.52 23.85
CA ASP A 179 13.04 -16.26 24.57
C ASP A 179 11.99 -16.20 25.67
N TYR A 180 10.73 -16.44 25.34
CA TYR A 180 9.60 -16.41 26.26
C TYR A 180 9.79 -17.36 27.46
N PHE A 181 10.06 -18.65 27.21
CA PHE A 181 10.23 -19.62 28.30
C PHE A 181 11.56 -19.51 29.04
N THR A 182 12.53 -18.78 28.50
CA THR A 182 13.74 -18.41 29.22
C THR A 182 13.47 -17.26 30.19
N GLU A 183 12.72 -16.24 29.76
CA GLU A 183 12.31 -15.12 30.61
C GLU A 183 11.32 -15.55 31.69
N HIS A 184 10.36 -16.41 31.35
CA HIS A 184 9.35 -16.94 32.27
C HIS A 184 9.79 -18.32 32.80
N SER A 185 10.91 -18.36 33.50
CA SER A 185 11.49 -19.61 34.04
C SER A 185 10.68 -20.22 35.20
N ASP A 186 9.76 -19.50 35.77
CA ASP A 186 8.83 -19.88 36.82
C ASP A 186 7.60 -20.67 36.33
N ILE A 187 7.34 -20.69 35.03
CA ILE A 187 6.24 -21.50 34.44
C ILE A 187 6.54 -22.99 34.61
N ASP A 188 5.63 -23.70 35.26
CA ASP A 188 5.60 -25.17 35.28
C ASP A 188 5.11 -25.69 33.92
N LEU A 189 6.02 -26.25 33.12
CA LEU A 189 5.72 -26.68 31.74
C LEU A 189 4.77 -27.89 31.68
N ASP A 190 4.74 -28.75 32.70
CA ASP A 190 3.80 -29.89 32.77
C ASP A 190 2.37 -29.38 32.96
N ALA A 191 2.19 -28.48 33.90
CA ALA A 191 0.88 -27.88 34.18
C ALA A 191 0.44 -26.95 33.04
N PHE A 192 1.34 -26.17 32.48
CA PHE A 192 1.06 -25.28 31.33
C PHE A 192 0.64 -26.07 30.07
N LEU A 193 1.38 -27.12 29.73
CA LEU A 193 0.97 -28.01 28.61
C LEU A 193 -0.37 -28.69 28.92
N GLY A 194 -0.57 -29.13 30.17
CA GLY A 194 -1.85 -29.69 30.62
C GLY A 194 -3.00 -28.73 30.41
N PHE A 195 -2.83 -27.45 30.72
CA PHE A 195 -3.83 -26.41 30.47
C PHE A 195 -4.10 -26.24 28.97
N ILE A 196 -3.05 -26.13 28.14
CA ILE A 196 -3.21 -25.99 26.68
C ILE A 196 -4.00 -27.17 26.12
N LEU A 197 -3.67 -28.40 26.50
CA LEU A 197 -4.28 -29.59 25.93
C LEU A 197 -5.73 -29.79 26.34
N ASN A 198 -6.09 -29.46 27.57
CA ASN A 198 -7.40 -29.79 28.14
C ASN A 198 -8.37 -28.60 28.19
N ASN A 199 -7.86 -27.38 28.40
CA ASN A 199 -8.67 -26.21 28.67
C ASN A 199 -8.72 -25.22 27.49
N VAL A 200 -7.71 -25.21 26.60
CA VAL A 200 -7.77 -24.42 25.36
C VAL A 200 -8.67 -25.15 24.36
N VAL A 201 -9.70 -24.46 23.88
CA VAL A 201 -10.73 -25.06 23.00
C VAL A 201 -10.86 -24.29 21.70
N MET A 202 -11.20 -25.03 20.64
CA MET A 202 -11.51 -24.50 19.33
C MET A 202 -12.88 -25.02 18.86
N ILE A 203 -13.58 -24.22 18.03
CA ILE A 203 -14.77 -24.67 17.32
C ILE A 203 -14.35 -25.15 15.95
N TYR A 204 -14.64 -26.39 15.61
CA TYR A 204 -14.44 -26.89 14.26
C TYR A 204 -15.72 -26.80 13.44
N ILE A 205 -15.53 -26.57 12.14
CA ILE A 205 -16.56 -26.67 11.12
C ILE A 205 -15.99 -27.53 10.01
N SER A 206 -16.73 -28.57 9.62
CA SER A 206 -16.32 -29.44 8.53
C SER A 206 -17.37 -29.42 7.41
N ALA A 207 -16.89 -29.44 6.18
CA ALA A 207 -17.71 -29.54 4.98
C ALA A 207 -17.18 -30.66 4.07
N ASP A 208 -18.08 -31.32 3.36
CA ASP A 208 -17.71 -32.38 2.43
C ASP A 208 -17.27 -31.82 1.07
N SER A 209 -17.72 -30.58 0.73
CA SER A 209 -17.33 -29.89 -0.49
C SER A 209 -16.47 -28.63 -0.21
N LEU A 210 -15.54 -28.34 -1.13
CA LEU A 210 -14.73 -27.14 -1.06
C LEU A 210 -15.59 -25.87 -1.18
N GLU A 211 -16.64 -25.89 -2.00
CA GLU A 211 -17.56 -24.76 -2.20
C GLU A 211 -18.31 -24.39 -0.91
N ASP A 212 -18.85 -25.38 -0.20
CA ASP A 212 -19.53 -25.17 1.08
C ASP A 212 -18.56 -24.68 2.15
N ALA A 213 -17.35 -25.22 2.19
CA ALA A 213 -16.31 -24.82 3.12
C ALA A 213 -15.90 -23.34 2.90
N PHE A 214 -15.74 -22.89 1.66
CA PHE A 214 -15.48 -21.49 1.34
C PHE A 214 -16.66 -20.58 1.65
N ARG A 215 -17.87 -21.03 1.41
CA ARG A 215 -19.07 -20.26 1.74
C ARG A 215 -19.19 -20.03 3.25
N LEU A 216 -18.96 -21.06 4.04
CA LEU A 216 -18.92 -20.96 5.51
C LEU A 216 -17.79 -20.05 6.01
N PHE A 217 -16.62 -20.21 5.43
CA PHE A 217 -15.47 -19.36 5.72
C PHE A 217 -15.80 -17.87 5.47
N SER A 218 -16.42 -17.55 4.34
CA SER A 218 -16.78 -16.16 3.98
C SER A 218 -17.78 -15.54 4.96
N VAL A 219 -18.69 -16.34 5.52
CA VAL A 219 -19.71 -15.87 6.48
C VAL A 219 -19.14 -15.69 7.89
N MET A 220 -18.18 -16.53 8.29
CA MET A 220 -17.66 -16.55 9.66
C MET A 220 -16.44 -15.63 9.88
N ASN A 221 -15.76 -15.23 8.83
CA ASN A 221 -14.48 -14.49 8.93
C ASN A 221 -14.63 -12.98 9.15
N ASP A 222 -15.72 -12.56 9.82
CA ASP A 222 -15.98 -11.14 10.13
C ASP A 222 -15.05 -10.59 11.24
N ARG A 223 -14.28 -11.45 11.93
CA ARG A 223 -13.40 -11.10 13.07
C ARG A 223 -11.92 -11.53 12.96
N GLY A 224 -11.53 -12.28 11.89
CA GLY A 224 -10.13 -12.70 11.64
C GLY A 224 -9.41 -11.84 10.60
N GLN A 225 -8.13 -12.12 10.32
CA GLN A 225 -7.48 -11.57 9.12
C GLN A 225 -8.25 -12.08 7.90
N LYS A 226 -8.99 -11.16 7.25
CA LYS A 226 -9.78 -11.48 6.04
C LYS A 226 -8.86 -12.10 4.99
N LEU A 227 -9.35 -13.14 4.28
CA LEU A 227 -8.71 -13.57 3.05
C LEU A 227 -8.54 -12.35 2.14
N SER A 228 -7.35 -12.19 1.58
CA SER A 228 -7.13 -11.17 0.57
C SER A 228 -7.94 -11.50 -0.68
N ASN A 229 -8.23 -10.49 -1.50
CA ASN A 229 -8.84 -10.73 -2.80
C ASN A 229 -7.99 -11.69 -3.64
N ALA A 230 -6.68 -11.63 -3.49
CA ALA A 230 -5.72 -12.50 -4.13
C ALA A 230 -5.91 -13.98 -3.77
N ASP A 231 -6.13 -14.29 -2.49
CA ASP A 231 -6.32 -15.67 -2.02
C ASP A 231 -7.61 -16.29 -2.59
N ILE A 232 -8.69 -15.49 -2.64
CA ILE A 232 -9.97 -15.94 -3.19
C ILE A 232 -9.87 -16.16 -4.70
N LEU A 233 -9.25 -15.23 -5.43
CA LEU A 233 -9.05 -15.38 -6.87
C LEU A 233 -8.15 -16.57 -7.20
N LYS A 234 -7.05 -16.78 -6.44
CA LYS A 234 -6.18 -17.93 -6.57
C LYS A 234 -6.98 -19.23 -6.48
N SER A 235 -7.69 -19.40 -5.38
CA SER A 235 -8.40 -20.61 -5.03
C SER A 235 -9.48 -20.94 -6.05
N SER A 236 -10.36 -19.98 -6.40
CA SER A 236 -11.44 -20.19 -7.36
C SER A 236 -10.97 -20.50 -8.78
N ASN A 237 -9.76 -20.08 -9.14
CA ASN A 237 -9.18 -20.37 -10.45
C ASN A 237 -8.38 -21.68 -10.46
N LEU A 238 -7.66 -22.03 -9.37
CA LEU A 238 -6.99 -23.34 -9.25
C LEU A 238 -7.99 -24.51 -9.30
N GLU A 239 -9.16 -24.34 -8.69
CA GLU A 239 -10.26 -25.33 -8.74
C GLU A 239 -10.71 -25.68 -10.17
N LYS A 240 -10.49 -24.82 -11.14
CA LYS A 240 -10.85 -25.01 -12.57
C LYS A 240 -9.74 -25.67 -13.38
N ILE A 241 -8.67 -26.15 -12.75
CA ILE A 241 -7.55 -26.83 -13.39
C ILE A 241 -7.59 -28.31 -13.02
N ASP A 242 -7.87 -29.16 -13.98
CA ASP A 242 -8.04 -30.60 -13.75
C ASP A 242 -6.71 -31.36 -13.56
N ASP A 243 -5.61 -30.85 -14.09
CA ASP A 243 -4.29 -31.49 -14.01
C ASP A 243 -3.53 -31.03 -12.77
N ASP A 244 -3.25 -31.93 -11.85
CA ASP A 244 -2.55 -31.64 -10.58
C ASP A 244 -1.17 -31.01 -10.76
N LYS A 245 -0.44 -31.42 -11.81
CA LYS A 245 0.90 -30.88 -12.08
C LYS A 245 0.83 -29.43 -12.54
N ASP A 246 -0.12 -29.12 -13.41
CA ASP A 246 -0.35 -27.76 -13.88
C ASP A 246 -0.86 -26.88 -12.73
N MET A 247 -1.86 -27.38 -11.97
CA MET A 247 -2.38 -26.69 -10.78
C MET A 247 -1.24 -26.31 -9.81
N ASN A 248 -0.34 -27.25 -9.55
CA ASN A 248 0.82 -27.04 -8.70
C ASN A 248 1.81 -26.00 -9.25
N ASN A 249 2.03 -25.97 -10.57
CA ASN A 249 2.90 -24.99 -11.20
C ASN A 249 2.29 -23.58 -11.10
N TYR A 250 1.01 -23.42 -11.43
CA TYR A 250 0.30 -22.14 -11.33
C TYR A 250 0.24 -21.62 -9.90
N ALA A 251 -0.02 -22.51 -8.93
CA ALA A 251 -0.02 -22.15 -7.52
C ALA A 251 1.34 -21.61 -7.07
N ARG A 252 2.44 -22.27 -7.46
CA ARG A 252 3.80 -21.86 -7.12
C ARG A 252 4.18 -20.51 -7.75
N GLU A 253 3.86 -20.30 -9.03
CA GLU A 253 4.15 -19.02 -9.69
C GLU A 253 3.35 -17.87 -9.07
N TRP A 254 2.07 -18.11 -8.71
CA TRP A 254 1.27 -17.14 -7.98
C TRP A 254 1.87 -16.79 -6.63
N GLU A 255 2.36 -17.79 -5.88
CA GLU A 255 3.00 -17.57 -4.58
C GLU A 255 4.28 -16.73 -4.70
N ASN A 256 5.12 -17.03 -5.68
CA ASN A 256 6.32 -16.24 -5.94
C ASN A 256 5.97 -14.76 -6.25
N MET A 257 4.94 -14.54 -7.07
CA MET A 257 4.46 -13.21 -7.41
C MET A 257 3.87 -12.49 -6.18
N GLN A 258 3.12 -13.22 -5.33
CA GLN A 258 2.55 -12.69 -4.09
C GLN A 258 3.64 -12.32 -3.07
N GLU A 259 4.71 -13.12 -2.98
CA GLU A 259 5.88 -12.83 -2.14
C GLU A 259 6.62 -11.58 -2.62
N ASP A 260 6.75 -11.42 -3.93
CA ASP A 260 7.47 -10.31 -4.56
C ASP A 260 6.72 -8.96 -4.42
N LEU A 261 5.41 -8.97 -4.64
CA LEU A 261 4.56 -7.78 -4.56
C LEU A 261 4.10 -7.45 -3.13
N GLY A 262 4.12 -8.41 -2.22
CA GLY A 262 3.71 -8.23 -0.83
C GLY A 262 2.35 -7.56 -0.67
N ASN A 263 2.29 -6.46 0.06
CA ASN A 263 1.06 -5.70 0.32
C ASN A 263 0.47 -5.02 -0.92
N ASP A 264 1.23 -4.89 -1.99
CA ASP A 264 0.76 -4.27 -3.25
C ASP A 264 0.08 -5.26 -4.20
N PHE A 265 -0.03 -6.54 -3.82
CA PHE A 265 -0.58 -7.56 -4.69
C PHE A 265 -2.06 -7.32 -5.07
N ASP A 266 -2.93 -6.99 -4.11
CA ASP A 266 -4.33 -6.64 -4.40
C ASP A 266 -4.44 -5.39 -5.30
N ARG A 267 -3.52 -4.44 -5.14
CA ARG A 267 -3.43 -3.26 -6.00
C ARG A 267 -3.03 -3.64 -7.42
N PHE A 268 -2.07 -4.55 -7.58
CA PHE A 268 -1.69 -5.08 -8.89
C PHE A 268 -2.88 -5.79 -9.57
N LEU A 269 -3.65 -6.60 -8.85
CA LEU A 269 -4.87 -7.21 -9.39
C LEU A 269 -5.90 -6.16 -9.82
N ALA A 270 -6.00 -5.03 -9.11
CA ALA A 270 -6.85 -3.91 -9.53
C ALA A 270 -6.34 -3.24 -10.82
N TYR A 271 -5.03 -3.16 -11.04
CA TYR A 271 -4.47 -2.69 -12.32
C TYR A 271 -4.86 -3.62 -13.46
N VAL A 272 -4.70 -4.93 -13.28
CA VAL A 272 -5.08 -5.94 -14.30
C VAL A 272 -6.57 -5.87 -14.59
N ARG A 273 -7.41 -5.75 -13.55
CA ARG A 273 -8.85 -5.54 -13.72
C ARG A 273 -9.13 -4.29 -14.57
N THR A 274 -8.42 -3.18 -14.34
CA THR A 274 -8.59 -1.93 -15.12
C THR A 274 -8.17 -2.11 -16.57
N MET A 275 -7.07 -2.81 -16.83
CA MET A 275 -6.65 -3.15 -18.21
C MET A 275 -7.72 -3.95 -18.97
N LEU A 276 -8.41 -4.87 -18.28
CA LEU A 276 -9.45 -5.70 -18.87
C LEU A 276 -10.76 -4.96 -19.09
N LEU A 277 -11.24 -4.24 -18.07
CA LEU A 277 -12.55 -3.61 -18.09
C LEU A 277 -12.54 -2.18 -18.63
N LYS A 278 -11.36 -1.54 -18.69
CA LYS A 278 -11.15 -0.20 -19.29
C LYS A 278 -12.08 0.87 -18.71
N ARG A 279 -12.40 0.72 -17.44
CA ARG A 279 -13.31 1.61 -16.72
C ARG A 279 -13.02 1.62 -15.24
N ARG A 280 -13.40 2.69 -14.58
CA ARG A 280 -13.31 2.83 -13.12
C ARG A 280 -14.03 1.69 -12.39
N GLN A 281 -13.46 1.25 -11.28
CA GLN A 281 -14.06 0.27 -10.38
C GLN A 281 -15.38 0.80 -9.79
N LYS A 282 -16.45 -0.01 -9.87
CA LYS A 282 -17.79 0.33 -9.39
C LYS A 282 -18.26 -0.53 -8.22
N MET A 283 -17.66 -1.69 -8.01
CA MET A 283 -17.96 -2.63 -6.93
C MET A 283 -16.66 -3.19 -6.35
N ASN A 284 -16.73 -4.09 -5.38
CA ASN A 284 -15.51 -4.70 -4.85
C ASN A 284 -14.77 -5.49 -5.95
N LEU A 285 -13.48 -5.73 -5.74
CA LEU A 285 -12.59 -6.32 -6.76
C LEU A 285 -13.07 -7.70 -7.20
N LEU A 286 -13.45 -8.56 -6.25
CA LEU A 286 -13.92 -9.93 -6.54
C LEU A 286 -15.21 -9.94 -7.36
N ASP A 287 -16.17 -9.08 -7.02
CA ASP A 287 -17.41 -8.93 -7.79
C ASP A 287 -17.16 -8.45 -9.23
N GLU A 288 -16.16 -7.58 -9.42
CA GLU A 288 -15.77 -7.13 -10.77
C GLU A 288 -15.16 -8.27 -11.57
N TYR A 289 -14.30 -9.09 -10.96
CA TYR A 289 -13.74 -10.29 -11.61
C TYR A 289 -14.83 -11.31 -11.93
N ASP A 290 -15.69 -11.65 -10.95
CA ASP A 290 -16.75 -12.64 -11.16
C ASP A 290 -17.76 -12.20 -12.22
N LYS A 291 -18.36 -11.00 -12.04
CA LYS A 291 -19.53 -10.57 -12.83
C LYS A 291 -19.16 -10.00 -14.20
N HIS A 292 -17.98 -9.33 -14.30
CA HIS A 292 -17.63 -8.56 -15.49
C HIS A 292 -16.43 -9.11 -16.27
N ILE A 293 -15.67 -10.05 -15.71
CA ILE A 293 -14.55 -10.69 -16.41
C ILE A 293 -14.89 -12.15 -16.69
N PHE A 294 -15.19 -12.95 -15.67
CA PHE A 294 -15.43 -14.37 -15.84
C PHE A 294 -16.81 -14.69 -16.44
N LYS A 295 -17.90 -14.15 -15.88
CA LYS A 295 -19.27 -14.42 -16.39
C LYS A 295 -19.54 -13.84 -17.76
N THR A 296 -18.80 -12.79 -18.16
CA THR A 296 -18.90 -12.24 -19.52
C THR A 296 -18.04 -13.02 -20.53
N GLY A 297 -17.17 -13.93 -20.08
CA GLY A 297 -16.24 -14.66 -20.91
C GLY A 297 -15.10 -13.83 -21.45
N LEU A 298 -14.81 -12.67 -20.86
CA LEU A 298 -13.68 -11.82 -21.25
C LEU A 298 -12.35 -12.55 -21.05
N ILE A 299 -12.22 -13.29 -19.96
CA ILE A 299 -11.18 -14.28 -19.69
C ILE A 299 -11.86 -15.48 -19.02
N LYS A 300 -11.46 -16.69 -19.39
CA LYS A 300 -11.93 -17.91 -18.71
C LYS A 300 -11.20 -18.13 -17.40
N GLN A 301 -11.93 -18.66 -16.41
CA GLN A 301 -11.32 -19.12 -15.17
C GLN A 301 -10.32 -20.25 -15.42
N GLY A 302 -9.39 -20.43 -14.50
CA GLY A 302 -8.35 -21.46 -14.58
C GLY A 302 -7.10 -20.96 -15.29
N LYS A 303 -6.53 -21.76 -16.19
CA LYS A 303 -5.23 -21.50 -16.85
C LYS A 303 -5.18 -20.16 -17.56
N GLU A 304 -6.21 -19.80 -18.32
CA GLU A 304 -6.24 -18.54 -19.09
C GLU A 304 -6.14 -17.31 -18.19
N PHE A 305 -6.79 -17.34 -17.00
CA PHE A 305 -6.68 -16.28 -16.01
C PHE A 305 -5.25 -16.17 -15.49
N PHE A 306 -4.63 -17.28 -15.07
CA PHE A 306 -3.27 -17.27 -14.56
C PHE A 306 -2.26 -16.80 -15.60
N ASP A 307 -2.35 -17.30 -16.85
CA ASP A 307 -1.49 -16.89 -17.95
C ASP A 307 -1.57 -15.38 -18.20
N TYR A 308 -2.80 -14.82 -18.13
CA TYR A 308 -2.99 -13.38 -18.28
C TYR A 308 -2.36 -12.58 -17.12
N ILE A 309 -2.54 -13.04 -15.88
CA ILE A 309 -1.98 -12.40 -14.68
C ILE A 309 -0.45 -12.44 -14.71
N PHE A 310 0.15 -13.60 -15.01
CA PHE A 310 1.61 -13.74 -15.06
C PHE A 310 2.21 -12.90 -16.16
N LYS A 311 1.57 -12.85 -17.32
CA LYS A 311 1.99 -11.94 -18.39
C LYS A 311 1.89 -10.47 -18.00
N ALA A 312 0.84 -10.09 -17.26
CA ALA A 312 0.70 -8.73 -16.73
C ALA A 312 1.78 -8.41 -15.67
N TYR A 313 2.18 -9.39 -14.88
CA TYR A 313 3.26 -9.26 -13.91
C TYR A 313 4.64 -9.12 -14.57
N GLU A 314 4.93 -9.88 -15.62
CA GLU A 314 6.13 -9.67 -16.43
C GLU A 314 6.18 -8.24 -17.01
N ASP A 315 5.04 -7.77 -17.54
CA ASP A 315 4.92 -6.40 -18.08
C ASP A 315 5.12 -5.36 -16.95
N TYR A 316 4.57 -5.59 -15.76
CA TYR A 316 4.74 -4.72 -14.60
C TYR A 316 6.21 -4.63 -14.19
N ASN A 317 6.91 -5.75 -14.05
CA ASN A 317 8.33 -5.77 -13.71
C ASN A 317 9.19 -5.08 -14.77
N ARG A 318 8.87 -5.29 -16.05
CA ARG A 318 9.61 -4.69 -17.18
C ARG A 318 9.37 -3.18 -17.32
N LEU A 319 8.18 -2.69 -17.00
CA LEU A 319 7.76 -1.31 -17.31
C LEU A 319 7.68 -0.40 -16.09
N ILE A 320 7.43 -0.93 -14.92
CA ILE A 320 7.12 -0.16 -13.71
C ILE A 320 8.12 -0.46 -12.57
N ASN A 321 8.34 -1.73 -12.27
CA ASN A 321 9.24 -2.17 -11.20
C ASN A 321 10.68 -2.30 -11.72
N LEU A 322 11.24 -1.15 -12.10
CA LEU A 322 12.54 -1.06 -12.76
C LEU A 322 13.69 -1.29 -11.79
N ASN A 323 14.76 -1.93 -12.26
CA ASN A 323 15.99 -2.08 -11.49
C ASN A 323 16.66 -0.72 -11.22
N ASP A 324 17.29 -0.57 -10.06
CA ASP A 324 17.98 0.67 -9.64
C ASP A 324 19.14 1.08 -10.57
N ASN A 325 19.67 0.13 -11.33
CA ASN A 325 20.78 0.36 -12.26
C ASN A 325 20.36 0.76 -13.69
N ASP A 326 19.05 0.90 -13.95
CA ASP A 326 18.58 1.33 -15.28
C ASP A 326 18.44 2.85 -15.31
N ASP A 327 19.39 3.52 -15.95
CA ASP A 327 19.50 4.99 -16.06
C ASP A 327 18.81 5.57 -17.30
N SER A 328 17.90 4.84 -17.92
CA SER A 328 17.21 5.34 -19.11
C SER A 328 16.29 6.54 -18.79
N GLU A 329 16.05 7.36 -19.81
CA GLU A 329 15.10 8.48 -19.71
C GLU A 329 13.71 8.03 -19.32
N TYR A 330 13.30 6.84 -19.80
CA TYR A 330 12.05 6.20 -19.44
C TYR A 330 11.99 5.88 -17.93
N CYS A 331 13.04 5.29 -17.40
CA CYS A 331 13.12 4.95 -15.98
C CYS A 331 13.06 6.19 -15.09
N THR A 332 13.72 7.26 -15.50
CA THR A 332 13.63 8.57 -14.81
C THR A 332 12.18 9.05 -14.75
N LEU A 333 11.44 8.98 -15.85
CA LEU A 333 10.05 9.41 -15.91
C LEU A 333 9.14 8.53 -15.04
N ILE A 334 9.30 7.21 -15.07
CA ILE A 334 8.55 6.28 -14.21
C ILE A 334 8.82 6.57 -12.72
N ARG A 335 10.07 6.77 -12.31
CA ARG A 335 10.43 7.14 -10.93
C ARG A 335 9.77 8.45 -10.49
N ILE A 336 9.71 9.45 -11.37
CA ILE A 336 8.98 10.71 -11.11
C ILE A 336 7.49 10.41 -10.86
N LEU A 337 6.86 9.64 -11.74
CA LEU A 337 5.44 9.29 -11.61
C LEU A 337 5.15 8.51 -10.31
N LEU A 338 5.95 7.51 -9.97
CA LEU A 338 5.79 6.71 -8.75
C LEU A 338 5.93 7.54 -7.48
N ASN A 339 6.89 8.49 -7.44
CA ASN A 339 7.23 9.22 -6.23
C ASN A 339 6.48 10.56 -6.07
N CYS A 340 6.00 11.14 -7.18
CA CYS A 340 5.47 12.52 -7.17
C CYS A 340 3.97 12.60 -7.43
N MET A 341 3.37 11.57 -8.00
CA MET A 341 1.94 11.57 -8.26
C MET A 341 1.15 11.09 -7.03
N PRO A 342 -0.01 11.69 -6.77
CA PRO A 342 -0.84 11.32 -5.62
C PRO A 342 -1.58 9.98 -5.78
N SER A 343 -1.56 9.39 -6.98
CA SER A 343 -2.18 8.10 -7.28
C SER A 343 -1.40 7.35 -8.36
N THR A 344 -1.63 6.05 -8.43
CA THR A 344 -1.00 5.13 -9.39
C THR A 344 -1.95 4.70 -10.53
N ASP A 345 -3.06 5.42 -10.73
CA ASP A 345 -4.08 5.12 -11.75
C ASP A 345 -3.55 5.18 -13.20
N TRP A 346 -2.40 5.79 -13.41
CA TRP A 346 -1.70 5.82 -14.70
C TRP A 346 -0.99 4.50 -15.05
N ILE A 347 -0.73 3.62 -14.07
CA ILE A 347 -0.01 2.35 -14.29
C ILE A 347 -0.74 1.43 -15.27
N PRO A 348 -2.05 1.15 -15.15
CA PRO A 348 -2.78 0.33 -16.12
C PRO A 348 -2.67 0.84 -17.56
N VAL A 349 -2.59 2.16 -17.74
CA VAL A 349 -2.47 2.80 -19.05
C VAL A 349 -1.12 2.46 -19.70
N VAL A 350 -0.02 2.61 -18.95
CA VAL A 350 1.34 2.30 -19.41
C VAL A 350 1.50 0.79 -19.67
N LEU A 351 0.93 -0.05 -18.79
CA LEU A 351 0.94 -1.50 -18.97
C LEU A 351 0.19 -1.92 -20.24
N SER A 352 -1.00 -1.37 -20.47
CA SER A 352 -1.80 -1.65 -21.66
C SER A 352 -1.06 -1.27 -22.95
N TYR A 353 -0.41 -0.10 -22.96
CA TYR A 353 0.38 0.35 -24.09
C TYR A 353 1.59 -0.54 -24.33
N GLY A 354 2.39 -0.79 -23.29
CA GLY A 354 3.60 -1.61 -23.38
C GLY A 354 3.30 -3.06 -23.76
N ARG A 355 2.14 -3.60 -23.35
CA ARG A 355 1.67 -4.93 -23.74
C ARG A 355 1.34 -5.01 -25.23
N LYS A 356 0.70 -3.97 -25.78
CA LYS A 356 0.26 -3.97 -27.18
C LYS A 356 1.35 -3.57 -28.16
N TYR A 357 2.13 -2.54 -27.83
CA TYR A 357 3.08 -1.94 -28.76
C TYR A 357 4.55 -2.11 -28.37
N GLY A 358 4.82 -2.75 -27.22
CA GLY A 358 6.19 -2.95 -26.73
C GLY A 358 6.88 -1.62 -26.40
N SER A 359 8.11 -1.46 -26.89
CA SER A 359 8.92 -0.25 -26.69
C SER A 359 8.65 0.85 -27.74
N ASN A 360 7.81 0.59 -28.75
CA ASN A 360 7.54 1.54 -29.83
C ASN A 360 6.88 2.81 -29.30
N GLY A 361 7.58 3.93 -29.32
CA GLY A 361 7.09 5.22 -28.84
C GLY A 361 6.77 5.30 -27.33
N LEU A 362 7.16 4.29 -26.54
CA LEU A 362 6.79 4.13 -25.12
C LEU A 362 7.18 5.35 -24.29
N LEU A 363 8.38 5.88 -24.45
CA LEU A 363 8.82 7.09 -23.72
C LEU A 363 7.92 8.30 -24.04
N ARG A 364 7.66 8.56 -25.33
CA ARG A 364 6.81 9.67 -25.76
C ARG A 364 5.37 9.51 -25.27
N PHE A 365 4.85 8.29 -25.32
CA PHE A 365 3.53 7.96 -24.79
C PHE A 365 3.45 8.21 -23.28
N THR A 366 4.39 7.66 -22.52
CA THR A 366 4.44 7.81 -21.05
C THR A 366 4.58 9.26 -20.63
N HIS A 367 5.37 10.05 -21.36
CA HIS A 367 5.48 11.49 -21.12
C HIS A 367 4.13 12.21 -21.32
N LYS A 368 3.37 11.87 -22.37
CA LYS A 368 2.03 12.45 -22.60
C LYS A 368 1.04 12.06 -21.49
N VAL A 369 1.05 10.79 -21.05
CA VAL A 369 0.23 10.32 -19.93
C VAL A 369 0.62 11.07 -18.64
N ALA A 370 1.91 11.28 -18.38
CA ALA A 370 2.40 12.05 -17.25
C ALA A 370 1.88 13.50 -17.29
N CYS A 371 2.06 14.18 -18.42
CA CYS A 371 1.58 15.55 -18.60
C CYS A 371 0.06 15.65 -18.42
N LYS A 372 -0.70 14.73 -19.01
CA LYS A 372 -2.16 14.68 -18.88
C LYS A 372 -2.59 14.52 -17.42
N ASN A 373 -2.02 13.56 -16.70
CA ASN A 373 -2.36 13.29 -15.31
C ASN A 373 -2.02 14.47 -14.38
N ILE A 374 -0.86 15.10 -14.59
CA ILE A 374 -0.46 16.31 -13.86
C ILE A 374 -1.36 17.49 -14.21
N ALA A 375 -1.65 17.71 -15.50
CA ALA A 375 -2.49 18.81 -15.95
C ALA A 375 -3.93 18.71 -15.40
N ASP A 376 -4.51 17.52 -15.40
CA ASP A 376 -5.83 17.29 -14.80
C ASP A 376 -5.85 17.59 -13.30
N ALA A 377 -4.75 17.27 -12.59
CA ALA A 377 -4.60 17.62 -11.16
C ALA A 377 -4.45 19.12 -10.96
N VAL A 378 -3.68 19.82 -11.80
CA VAL A 378 -3.50 21.28 -11.77
C VAL A 378 -4.83 21.97 -12.09
N CYS A 379 -5.60 21.50 -13.08
CA CYS A 379 -6.92 22.00 -13.42
C CYS A 379 -7.99 21.68 -12.37
N GLY A 380 -7.65 21.02 -11.28
CA GLY A 380 -8.58 20.71 -10.19
C GLY A 380 -9.61 19.63 -10.53
N LYS A 381 -9.34 18.77 -11.52
CA LYS A 381 -10.22 17.64 -11.84
C LYS A 381 -10.32 16.70 -10.65
N VAL A 382 -11.52 16.30 -10.28
CA VAL A 382 -11.76 15.34 -9.21
C VAL A 382 -11.17 13.96 -9.56
N PRO A 383 -10.78 13.14 -8.59
CA PRO A 383 -10.13 11.84 -8.85
C PRO A 383 -10.91 10.96 -9.83
N SER A 384 -12.24 10.89 -9.71
CA SER A 384 -13.07 10.09 -10.61
C SER A 384 -12.95 10.49 -12.08
N HIS A 385 -12.94 11.80 -12.38
CA HIS A 385 -12.78 12.27 -13.76
C HIS A 385 -11.35 12.04 -14.29
N ARG A 386 -10.34 12.11 -13.43
CA ARG A 386 -8.95 11.79 -13.83
C ARG A 386 -8.81 10.32 -14.21
N ILE A 387 -9.41 9.43 -13.41
CA ILE A 387 -9.45 7.99 -13.70
C ILE A 387 -10.21 7.74 -15.01
N ASP A 388 -11.39 8.32 -15.18
CA ASP A 388 -12.17 8.15 -16.42
C ASP A 388 -11.39 8.64 -17.67
N ASN A 389 -10.62 9.74 -17.57
CA ASN A 389 -9.74 10.20 -18.65
C ASN A 389 -8.62 9.19 -18.97
N LEU A 390 -8.02 8.59 -17.96
CA LEU A 390 -6.99 7.58 -18.13
C LEU A 390 -7.56 6.28 -18.71
N ASP A 391 -8.73 5.86 -18.26
CA ASP A 391 -9.44 4.68 -18.77
C ASP A 391 -9.81 4.84 -20.26
N ASN A 392 -10.21 6.05 -20.69
CA ASN A 392 -10.46 6.35 -22.10
C ASN A 392 -9.20 6.18 -22.97
N ILE A 393 -8.00 6.45 -22.43
CA ILE A 393 -6.74 6.18 -23.16
C ILE A 393 -6.53 4.67 -23.30
N ILE A 394 -6.91 3.84 -22.31
CA ILE A 394 -6.85 2.38 -22.45
C ILE A 394 -7.80 1.90 -23.56
N VAL A 395 -9.00 2.47 -23.65
CA VAL A 395 -9.94 2.17 -24.75
C VAL A 395 -9.31 2.53 -26.09
N LEU A 396 -8.73 3.72 -26.22
CA LEU A 396 -8.03 4.14 -27.45
C LEU A 396 -6.89 3.18 -27.81
N ILE A 397 -6.09 2.75 -26.85
CA ILE A 397 -5.03 1.76 -27.05
C ILE A 397 -5.61 0.46 -27.63
N ASP A 398 -6.72 -0.01 -27.06
CA ASP A 398 -7.35 -1.27 -27.47
C ASP A 398 -7.90 -1.20 -28.91
N GLU A 399 -8.54 -0.10 -29.27
CA GLU A 399 -9.18 0.12 -30.56
C GLU A 399 -8.18 0.43 -31.70
N SER A 400 -7.01 0.99 -31.37
CA SER A 400 -6.03 1.43 -32.37
C SER A 400 -5.09 0.30 -32.79
N SER A 401 -4.88 0.11 -34.06
CA SER A 401 -3.90 -0.87 -34.61
C SER A 401 -2.46 -0.34 -34.62
N ASP A 402 -2.27 0.97 -34.60
CA ASP A 402 -0.97 1.65 -34.69
C ASP A 402 -0.72 2.56 -33.49
N TYR A 403 0.50 2.49 -32.96
CA TYR A 403 0.91 3.27 -31.80
C TYR A 403 0.97 4.79 -32.08
N HIS A 404 1.22 5.20 -33.32
CA HIS A 404 1.20 6.61 -33.72
C HIS A 404 -0.20 7.21 -33.53
N THR A 405 -1.24 6.48 -33.91
CA THR A 405 -2.63 6.90 -33.69
C THR A 405 -2.89 7.20 -32.20
N VAL A 406 -2.40 6.33 -31.31
CA VAL A 406 -2.58 6.54 -29.85
C VAL A 406 -1.79 7.76 -29.37
N ILE A 407 -0.52 7.89 -29.77
CA ILE A 407 0.32 8.99 -29.31
C ILE A 407 -0.20 10.34 -29.86
N ASP A 408 -0.69 10.39 -31.08
CA ASP A 408 -1.05 11.65 -31.73
C ASP A 408 -2.51 12.04 -31.58
N ALA A 409 -3.31 11.28 -30.84
CA ALA A 409 -4.71 11.57 -30.48
C ALA A 409 -4.82 12.72 -29.46
N LYS A 410 -4.69 13.96 -29.94
CA LYS A 410 -4.58 15.19 -29.11
C LYS A 410 -5.74 15.35 -28.13
N GLU A 411 -6.95 14.97 -28.51
CA GLU A 411 -8.18 15.09 -27.73
C GLU A 411 -8.09 14.33 -26.39
N TYR A 412 -7.40 13.18 -26.34
CA TYR A 412 -7.26 12.36 -25.12
C TYR A 412 -6.24 12.95 -24.13
N TYR A 413 -5.32 13.77 -24.62
CA TYR A 413 -4.29 14.42 -23.78
C TYR A 413 -4.60 15.90 -23.52
N SER A 414 -5.69 16.44 -24.10
CA SER A 414 -6.08 17.82 -23.93
C SER A 414 -6.52 18.14 -22.49
N PHE A 415 -6.33 19.38 -22.09
CA PHE A 415 -6.77 19.94 -20.81
C PHE A 415 -7.09 21.43 -21.01
N ASP A 416 -7.71 22.06 -20.01
CA ASP A 416 -7.99 23.49 -20.05
C ASP A 416 -6.71 24.28 -19.78
N GLU A 417 -6.09 24.81 -20.86
CA GLU A 417 -4.83 25.53 -20.78
C GLU A 417 -4.95 26.84 -19.98
N ASN A 418 -6.12 27.50 -20.01
CA ASN A 418 -6.36 28.73 -19.26
C ASN A 418 -6.38 28.46 -17.77
N ILE A 419 -7.18 27.49 -17.32
CA ILE A 419 -7.25 27.06 -15.92
C ILE A 419 -5.88 26.56 -15.45
N PHE A 420 -5.21 25.77 -16.28
CA PHE A 420 -3.87 25.24 -15.98
C PHE A 420 -2.89 26.41 -15.72
N MET A 421 -2.81 27.36 -16.65
CA MET A 421 -1.89 28.50 -16.54
C MET A 421 -2.24 29.45 -15.40
N GLU A 422 -3.52 29.68 -15.13
CA GLU A 422 -3.97 30.46 -13.98
C GLU A 422 -3.49 29.83 -12.67
N ASN A 423 -3.65 28.51 -12.53
CA ASN A 423 -3.25 27.78 -11.32
C ASN A 423 -1.71 27.71 -11.18
N VAL A 424 -0.97 27.52 -12.26
CA VAL A 424 0.52 27.52 -12.23
C VAL A 424 1.08 28.91 -11.88
N LYS A 425 0.46 29.98 -12.39
CA LYS A 425 0.84 31.37 -12.09
C LYS A 425 0.43 31.82 -10.68
N SER A 426 -0.42 31.07 -9.99
CA SER A 426 -0.88 31.38 -8.63
C SER A 426 0.06 30.82 -7.54
N GLU A 427 -0.41 30.81 -6.29
CA GLU A 427 0.28 30.14 -5.19
C GLU A 427 0.15 28.61 -5.32
N VAL A 428 1.26 27.95 -5.62
CA VAL A 428 1.30 26.50 -5.82
C VAL A 428 1.79 25.74 -4.59
N TYR A 429 2.47 26.39 -3.64
CA TYR A 429 3.00 25.70 -2.47
C TYR A 429 1.90 24.96 -1.68
N ARG A 430 2.19 23.71 -1.23
CA ARG A 430 1.24 22.77 -0.58
C ARG A 430 0.11 22.26 -1.48
N ARG A 431 0.07 22.58 -2.76
CA ARG A 431 -0.82 21.91 -3.70
C ARG A 431 -0.27 20.50 -3.98
N ARG A 432 -1.15 19.52 -4.14
CA ARG A 432 -0.76 18.12 -4.38
C ARG A 432 0.08 17.92 -5.64
N TYR A 433 -0.03 18.82 -6.60
CA TYR A 433 0.70 18.78 -7.87
C TYR A 433 2.03 19.54 -7.87
N THR A 434 2.35 20.33 -6.84
CA THR A 434 3.56 21.17 -6.81
C THR A 434 4.82 20.34 -6.99
N TYR A 435 4.86 19.22 -6.31
CA TYR A 435 5.99 18.30 -6.36
C TYR A 435 6.21 17.76 -7.78
N ALA A 436 5.12 17.34 -8.44
CA ALA A 436 5.16 16.82 -9.80
C ALA A 436 5.61 17.89 -10.81
N LEU A 437 5.13 19.14 -10.68
CA LEU A 437 5.58 20.24 -11.54
C LEU A 437 7.10 20.51 -11.40
N LEU A 438 7.61 20.59 -10.16
CA LEU A 438 9.03 20.82 -9.91
C LEU A 438 9.89 19.63 -10.38
N MET A 439 9.41 18.41 -10.28
CA MET A 439 10.11 17.24 -10.80
C MET A 439 10.09 17.16 -12.33
N MET A 440 9.04 17.65 -12.99
CA MET A 440 9.03 17.77 -14.46
C MET A 440 10.04 18.84 -14.94
N LEU A 441 10.25 19.91 -14.19
CA LEU A 441 11.33 20.87 -14.45
C LEU A 441 12.71 20.22 -14.24
N GLU A 442 12.86 19.41 -13.21
CA GLU A 442 14.09 18.64 -12.99
C GLU A 442 14.33 17.66 -14.15
N TYR A 443 13.30 16.94 -14.59
CA TYR A 443 13.37 16.03 -15.74
C TYR A 443 13.82 16.74 -17.02
N LYS A 444 13.35 17.98 -17.27
CA LYS A 444 13.77 18.79 -18.42
C LYS A 444 15.27 19.12 -18.42
N TYR A 445 15.85 19.43 -17.26
CA TYR A 445 17.20 19.98 -17.15
C TYR A 445 18.27 18.98 -16.72
N LYS A 446 17.87 17.82 -16.23
CA LYS A 446 18.82 16.82 -15.78
C LYS A 446 19.51 16.14 -16.94
N ASP A 447 20.81 15.85 -16.79
CA ASP A 447 21.50 14.92 -17.65
C ASP A 447 20.86 13.52 -17.47
N LYS A 448 20.33 13.00 -18.56
CA LYS A 448 19.49 11.79 -18.59
C LYS A 448 20.29 10.51 -18.30
N SER A 449 21.62 10.61 -18.22
CA SER A 449 22.55 9.52 -17.93
C SER A 449 22.84 9.34 -16.42
N GLU A 450 22.41 10.26 -15.55
CA GLU A 450 22.76 10.23 -14.13
C GLU A 450 21.52 10.39 -13.24
N TRP A 451 20.66 9.39 -13.12
CA TRP A 451 19.69 9.38 -12.03
C TRP A 451 20.36 8.90 -10.75
N LYS A 452 20.52 9.80 -9.79
CA LYS A 452 20.90 9.45 -8.42
C LYS A 452 19.63 9.40 -7.58
N GLU A 453 19.45 8.36 -6.79
CA GLU A 453 18.43 8.37 -5.75
C GLU A 453 18.65 9.57 -4.85
N PHE A 454 17.78 10.53 -4.96
CA PHE A 454 17.71 11.58 -3.96
C PHE A 454 17.00 10.99 -2.74
N GLY A 455 17.63 10.85 -1.63
CA GLY A 455 16.97 10.54 -0.36
C GLY A 455 15.73 11.43 -0.17
N THR A 456 15.18 11.59 0.99
CA THR A 456 13.97 12.41 1.20
C THR A 456 14.13 13.80 0.58
N ILE A 457 13.37 14.07 -0.49
CA ILE A 457 13.35 15.35 -1.20
C ILE A 457 12.43 16.33 -0.46
N SER A 458 12.72 17.63 -0.54
CA SER A 458 11.94 18.69 0.07
C SER A 458 11.79 19.86 -0.90
N ILE A 459 10.70 20.59 -0.81
CA ILE A 459 10.51 21.85 -1.51
C ILE A 459 11.13 22.97 -0.65
N GLU A 460 12.06 23.70 -1.22
CA GLU A 460 12.73 24.85 -0.62
C GLU A 460 12.13 26.15 -1.14
N HIS A 461 11.98 27.12 -0.23
CA HIS A 461 11.66 28.51 -0.55
C HIS A 461 12.96 29.32 -0.64
N ILE A 462 13.29 29.83 -1.80
CA ILE A 462 14.48 30.68 -1.96
C ILE A 462 14.30 31.93 -1.10
N LEU A 463 13.25 32.74 -1.31
CA LEU A 463 12.77 33.73 -0.34
C LEU A 463 12.01 32.97 0.77
N PRO A 464 12.52 32.94 2.01
CA PRO A 464 11.94 32.11 3.07
C PRO A 464 10.58 32.59 3.52
N GLN A 465 9.75 31.66 4.03
CA GLN A 465 8.40 31.96 4.52
C GLN A 465 8.39 32.92 5.72
N ASN A 466 9.40 32.82 6.59
CA ASN A 466 9.52 33.62 7.82
C ASN A 466 10.95 34.18 7.92
N PRO A 467 11.28 35.22 7.13
CA PRO A 467 12.60 35.85 7.20
C PRO A 467 12.82 36.52 8.56
N LYS A 468 14.06 36.52 9.04
CA LYS A 468 14.42 37.22 10.28
C LYS A 468 14.24 38.73 10.09
N SER A 469 13.82 39.45 11.14
CA SER A 469 13.51 40.86 11.11
C SER A 469 14.73 41.75 10.70
N ASN A 470 15.95 41.26 10.94
CA ASN A 470 17.21 41.95 10.59
C ASN A 470 17.88 41.41 9.30
N SER A 471 17.23 40.50 8.57
CA SER A 471 17.77 39.88 7.36
C SER A 471 17.75 40.83 6.15
N GLY A 472 18.55 40.52 5.14
CA GLY A 472 18.53 41.20 3.84
C GLY A 472 17.16 41.08 3.16
N TRP A 473 16.41 40.00 3.41
CA TRP A 473 15.09 39.78 2.86
C TRP A 473 14.05 40.83 3.19
N ILE A 474 14.12 41.42 4.41
CA ILE A 474 13.23 42.51 4.85
C ILE A 474 13.58 43.84 4.18
N LYS A 475 14.86 44.00 3.80
CA LYS A 475 15.32 45.22 3.07
C LYS A 475 15.01 45.14 1.59
N ASP A 476 15.14 43.95 0.98
CA ASP A 476 15.02 43.73 -0.46
C ASP A 476 13.57 43.51 -0.91
N PHE A 477 12.69 43.07 0.00
CA PHE A 477 11.26 42.78 -0.25
C PHE A 477 10.38 43.49 0.79
N ASP A 478 9.45 44.31 0.35
CA ASP A 478 8.35 44.78 1.22
C ASP A 478 7.40 43.65 1.61
N GLU A 479 6.50 43.91 2.55
CA GLU A 479 5.57 42.90 3.05
C GLU A 479 4.64 42.39 1.96
N SER A 480 4.14 43.24 1.09
CA SER A 480 3.25 42.87 -0.03
C SER A 480 3.97 41.96 -1.02
N GLN A 481 5.22 42.28 -1.35
CA GLN A 481 6.07 41.48 -2.24
C GLN A 481 6.39 40.13 -1.64
N ARG A 482 6.70 40.03 -0.33
CA ARG A 482 6.90 38.76 0.35
C ARG A 482 5.65 37.90 0.29
N ASN A 483 4.50 38.46 0.62
CA ASN A 483 3.21 37.75 0.55
C ASN A 483 2.91 37.27 -0.87
N TYR A 484 3.26 38.05 -1.88
CA TYR A 484 3.00 37.73 -3.28
C TYR A 484 3.91 36.63 -3.83
N TYR A 485 5.24 36.68 -3.55
CA TYR A 485 6.20 35.79 -4.19
C TYR A 485 6.46 34.48 -3.44
N THR A 486 6.32 34.45 -2.11
CA THR A 486 6.82 33.33 -1.27
C THR A 486 6.32 31.98 -1.76
N HIS A 487 5.05 31.84 -2.11
CA HIS A 487 4.42 30.58 -2.44
C HIS A 487 4.25 30.30 -3.94
N ARG A 488 4.79 31.16 -4.78
CA ARG A 488 4.73 31.02 -6.24
C ARG A 488 5.84 30.11 -6.74
N ILE A 489 5.61 29.46 -7.88
CA ILE A 489 6.52 28.44 -8.41
C ILE A 489 7.91 28.99 -8.72
N GLY A 490 8.02 30.25 -9.12
CA GLY A 490 9.30 30.91 -9.37
C GLY A 490 10.19 31.08 -8.14
N ASN A 491 9.63 30.98 -6.93
CA ASN A 491 10.38 31.01 -5.66
C ASN A 491 10.63 29.64 -5.06
N LEU A 492 10.19 28.56 -5.72
CA LEU A 492 10.26 27.19 -5.22
C LEU A 492 11.30 26.37 -5.99
N CYS A 493 12.04 25.55 -5.28
CA CYS A 493 12.97 24.60 -5.90
C CYS A 493 13.05 23.29 -5.08
N LEU A 494 13.65 22.27 -5.67
CA LEU A 494 13.85 20.98 -5.01
C LEU A 494 15.21 20.92 -4.31
N ILE A 495 15.23 20.31 -3.13
CA ILE A 495 16.44 20.14 -2.34
C ILE A 495 16.37 18.87 -1.48
N GLY A 496 17.48 18.25 -1.15
CA GLY A 496 17.52 17.17 -0.17
C GLY A 496 17.12 17.67 1.22
N ARG A 497 16.30 16.92 1.95
CA ARG A 497 15.74 17.32 3.28
C ARG A 497 16.81 17.77 4.27
N ARG A 498 17.98 17.12 4.30
CA ARG A 498 19.10 17.52 5.18
C ARG A 498 19.65 18.89 4.82
N LYS A 499 19.76 19.20 3.52
CA LYS A 499 20.19 20.54 3.05
C LYS A 499 19.14 21.60 3.36
N ASN A 500 17.85 21.30 3.17
CA ASN A 500 16.77 22.23 3.48
C ASN A 500 16.80 22.69 4.94
N ALA A 501 16.93 21.75 5.89
CA ALA A 501 17.06 22.07 7.30
C ALA A 501 18.26 23.00 7.60
N SER A 502 19.36 22.91 6.82
CA SER A 502 20.55 23.75 7.00
C SER A 502 20.46 25.14 6.36
N LEU A 503 19.61 25.29 5.32
CA LEU A 503 19.40 26.56 4.63
C LEU A 503 18.39 27.45 5.39
N GLY A 504 17.27 26.90 5.80
CA GLY A 504 16.27 27.60 6.60
C GLY A 504 16.01 29.05 6.18
N ASN A 505 16.10 29.98 7.13
CA ASN A 505 15.86 31.42 6.93
C ASN A 505 17.12 32.24 6.69
N LEU A 506 18.19 31.61 6.19
CA LEU A 506 19.44 32.30 5.89
C LEU A 506 19.26 33.32 4.75
N ASP A 507 20.10 34.36 4.73
CA ASP A 507 20.18 35.32 3.63
C ASP A 507 20.66 34.64 2.33
N TYR A 508 20.30 35.22 1.17
CA TYR A 508 20.50 34.61 -0.14
C TYR A 508 21.93 34.13 -0.40
N GLN A 509 22.93 34.98 -0.13
CA GLN A 509 24.34 34.65 -0.36
C GLN A 509 24.80 33.48 0.51
N GLU A 510 24.31 33.39 1.74
CA GLU A 510 24.62 32.29 2.62
C GLU A 510 23.92 30.98 2.17
N LYS A 511 22.67 31.06 1.68
CA LYS A 511 21.97 29.92 1.05
C LYS A 511 22.75 29.41 -0.16
N LEU A 512 23.16 30.33 -1.05
CA LEU A 512 23.92 30.01 -2.26
C LEU A 512 25.23 29.31 -1.91
N LYS A 513 26.02 29.88 -0.97
CA LYS A 513 27.27 29.29 -0.51
C LYS A 513 27.06 27.87 0.04
N ARG A 514 26.13 27.69 0.96
CA ARG A 514 25.84 26.39 1.56
C ARG A 514 25.29 25.38 0.57
N TYR A 515 24.54 25.81 -0.43
CA TYR A 515 24.02 24.93 -1.47
C TYR A 515 25.17 24.29 -2.26
N PHE A 516 26.21 25.05 -2.58
CA PHE A 516 27.36 24.59 -3.37
C PHE A 516 28.51 23.98 -2.54
N GLU A 517 28.59 24.21 -1.23
CA GLU A 517 29.69 23.70 -0.36
C GLU A 517 29.75 22.16 -0.29
N LYS A 518 28.69 21.45 -0.61
CA LYS A 518 28.64 19.97 -0.66
C LYS A 518 27.97 19.55 -1.96
N SER A 519 28.76 19.23 -2.96
CA SER A 519 28.34 18.87 -4.32
C SER A 519 27.58 17.52 -4.45
N ILE A 520 27.17 16.89 -3.36
CA ILE A 520 26.48 15.61 -3.38
C ILE A 520 24.96 15.85 -3.47
N GLY A 521 24.34 15.39 -4.57
CA GLY A 521 22.90 15.33 -4.73
C GLY A 521 22.18 16.66 -4.93
N SER A 522 22.70 17.51 -5.82
CA SER A 522 22.04 18.75 -6.19
C SER A 522 21.14 18.58 -7.41
N PHE A 523 19.92 19.11 -7.31
CA PHE A 523 18.95 19.12 -8.40
C PHE A 523 19.39 20.05 -9.52
N ALA A 524 19.36 19.61 -10.77
CA ALA A 524 19.82 20.36 -11.94
C ALA A 524 19.03 21.66 -12.12
N TYR A 525 17.71 21.61 -11.93
CA TYR A 525 16.86 22.79 -11.97
C TYR A 525 17.23 23.81 -10.88
N THR A 526 17.46 23.35 -9.65
CA THR A 526 17.88 24.22 -8.54
C THR A 526 19.25 24.84 -8.79
N GLN A 527 20.22 24.07 -9.31
CA GLN A 527 21.52 24.59 -9.71
C GLN A 527 21.41 25.69 -10.78
N ARG A 528 20.51 25.45 -11.78
CA ARG A 528 20.27 26.44 -12.83
C ARG A 528 19.78 27.78 -12.26
N ILE A 529 18.89 27.77 -11.27
CA ILE A 529 18.41 28.98 -10.62
C ILE A 529 19.56 29.71 -9.94
N TYR A 530 20.34 29.07 -9.10
CA TYR A 530 21.45 29.68 -8.38
C TYR A 530 22.58 30.15 -9.31
N ASN A 531 22.87 29.41 -10.38
CA ASN A 531 23.86 29.84 -11.40
C ASN A 531 23.40 31.04 -12.20
N ARG A 532 22.09 31.16 -12.48
CA ARG A 532 21.54 32.28 -13.23
C ARG A 532 21.50 33.58 -12.41
N TYR A 533 21.27 33.45 -11.09
CA TYR A 533 21.14 34.58 -10.17
C TYR A 533 22.21 34.53 -9.07
N PRO A 534 23.52 34.67 -9.41
CA PRO A 534 24.60 34.48 -8.44
C PRO A 534 24.74 35.61 -7.42
N SER A 535 24.15 36.76 -7.69
CA SER A 535 24.38 37.97 -6.87
C SER A 535 23.31 38.23 -5.85
N LYS A 536 22.02 38.26 -6.25
CA LYS A 536 20.91 38.66 -5.39
C LYS A 536 19.62 37.98 -5.84
N TRP A 537 18.75 37.76 -4.86
CA TRP A 537 17.36 37.36 -5.06
C TRP A 537 16.47 38.54 -4.64
N THR A 538 15.88 39.22 -5.60
CA THR A 538 15.08 40.43 -5.42
C THR A 538 13.71 40.24 -6.08
N PRO A 539 12.73 41.14 -5.86
CA PRO A 539 11.43 41.04 -6.56
C PRO A 539 11.57 40.94 -8.09
N VAL A 540 12.54 41.64 -8.68
CA VAL A 540 12.80 41.59 -10.12
C VAL A 540 13.32 40.21 -10.54
N THR A 541 14.30 39.67 -9.81
CA THR A 541 14.85 38.33 -10.15
C THR A 541 13.87 37.20 -9.91
N VAL A 542 13.01 37.31 -8.88
CA VAL A 542 11.93 36.32 -8.65
C VAL A 542 10.91 36.36 -9.80
N GLU A 543 10.50 37.55 -10.22
CA GLU A 543 9.55 37.69 -11.33
C GLU A 543 10.17 37.17 -12.63
N GLU A 544 11.41 37.49 -12.93
CA GLU A 544 12.13 36.96 -14.09
C GLU A 544 12.18 35.43 -14.03
N ASN A 545 12.50 34.84 -12.86
CA ASN A 545 12.52 33.40 -12.70
C ASN A 545 11.10 32.77 -12.83
N GLN A 546 10.07 33.45 -12.32
CA GLN A 546 8.67 33.05 -12.49
C GLN A 546 8.30 32.91 -13.97
N GLN A 547 8.68 33.90 -14.79
CA GLN A 547 8.42 33.87 -16.23
C GLN A 547 9.19 32.77 -16.94
N ASN A 548 10.47 32.53 -16.56
CA ASN A 548 11.25 31.43 -17.11
C ASN A 548 10.65 30.07 -16.78
N VAL A 549 10.23 29.86 -15.53
CA VAL A 549 9.57 28.61 -15.08
C VAL A 549 8.26 28.39 -15.82
N ILE A 550 7.47 29.43 -15.97
CA ILE A 550 6.21 29.37 -16.74
C ILE A 550 6.49 28.96 -18.18
N SER A 551 7.49 29.58 -18.82
CA SER A 551 7.90 29.21 -20.20
C SER A 551 8.34 27.75 -20.30
N ASP A 552 9.14 27.28 -19.34
CA ASP A 552 9.57 25.88 -19.28
C ASP A 552 8.39 24.92 -19.09
N ILE A 553 7.43 25.25 -18.24
CA ILE A 553 6.22 24.47 -18.02
C ILE A 553 5.36 24.45 -19.30
N MET A 554 5.19 25.57 -19.96
CA MET A 554 4.47 25.63 -21.24
C MET A 554 5.09 24.69 -22.28
N GLU A 555 6.42 24.68 -22.40
CA GLU A 555 7.16 23.78 -23.30
C GLU A 555 6.97 22.31 -22.92
N ILE A 556 7.12 21.94 -21.62
CA ILE A 556 6.93 20.57 -21.14
C ILE A 556 5.52 20.06 -21.46
N PHE A 557 4.50 20.90 -21.27
CA PHE A 557 3.10 20.53 -21.45
C PHE A 557 2.58 20.79 -22.88
N GLY A 558 3.41 21.29 -23.78
CA GLY A 558 3.07 21.54 -25.19
C GLY A 558 2.09 22.69 -25.40
N ILE A 559 2.02 23.65 -24.47
CA ILE A 559 1.18 24.84 -24.57
C ILE A 559 1.86 25.85 -25.48
N ARG A 560 1.15 26.32 -26.51
CA ARG A 560 1.69 27.32 -27.46
C ARG A 560 1.55 28.74 -26.92
N ASN A 561 2.58 29.53 -27.10
CA ASN A 561 2.51 30.99 -26.88
C ASN A 561 1.91 31.64 -28.13
N ASP A 562 0.61 31.93 -28.14
CA ASP A 562 -0.03 32.68 -29.24
C ASP A 562 0.30 34.19 -29.21
N ASN A 563 1.16 34.64 -28.30
CA ASN A 563 1.58 36.04 -28.18
C ASN A 563 3.06 36.21 -28.55
N SER A 564 3.38 36.07 -29.85
CA SER A 564 4.53 36.76 -30.43
C SER A 564 4.06 38.13 -30.89
N GLU A 565 4.15 39.09 -30.03
CA GLU A 565 4.26 40.55 -30.21
C GLU A 565 3.50 41.28 -29.10
N THR A 566 4.21 41.52 -27.99
CA THR A 566 4.04 42.79 -27.24
C THR A 566 5.29 43.06 -26.45
N THR A 567 5.95 44.13 -26.84
CA THR A 567 7.08 44.76 -26.20
C THR A 567 6.84 45.05 -24.73
N TYR A 568 7.81 44.64 -23.91
CA TYR A 568 7.90 44.97 -22.48
C TYR A 568 8.08 46.47 -22.28
N SER A 569 7.03 47.20 -22.02
CA SER A 569 7.01 48.41 -21.20
C SER A 569 5.55 48.79 -20.93
N ASP A 570 5.25 49.08 -19.66
CA ASP A 570 4.05 49.76 -19.17
C ASP A 570 2.85 48.94 -18.65
N SER A 571 2.96 47.68 -18.25
CA SER A 571 1.84 46.97 -17.62
C SER A 571 1.93 46.70 -16.12
N ILE A 572 2.83 47.39 -15.38
CA ILE A 572 3.00 47.21 -13.93
C ILE A 572 1.97 47.97 -13.08
N ILE A 573 1.16 48.87 -13.68
CA ILE A 573 0.28 49.77 -12.90
C ILE A 573 -1.24 49.54 -13.10
N GLU A 574 -1.71 48.78 -14.08
CA GLU A 574 -3.16 48.69 -14.35
C GLU A 574 -3.85 47.34 -14.19
N ASN A 575 -3.21 46.29 -13.77
CA ASN A 575 -3.90 44.98 -13.50
C ASN A 575 -4.27 44.75 -12.02
N SER A 576 -4.76 45.81 -11.33
CA SER A 576 -5.48 45.70 -10.05
C SER A 576 -6.98 45.44 -10.23
N LYS A 577 -7.46 45.03 -11.39
CA LYS A 577 -8.84 44.51 -11.61
C LYS A 577 -8.83 42.96 -11.60
N ILE A 578 -8.61 42.44 -10.42
CA ILE A 578 -9.43 41.48 -9.70
C ILE A 578 -10.05 40.39 -10.58
N THR A 579 -9.31 39.31 -10.85
CA THR A 579 -9.93 37.99 -10.91
C THR A 579 -10.23 37.57 -9.47
N LYS A 580 -11.53 37.54 -9.10
CA LYS A 580 -11.98 37.16 -7.76
C LYS A 580 -11.41 35.79 -7.44
N ASN A 581 -10.52 35.73 -6.47
CA ASN A 581 -9.95 34.49 -5.96
C ASN A 581 -11.11 33.56 -5.51
N TYR A 582 -11.00 32.23 -5.73
CA TYR A 582 -11.96 31.24 -5.27
C TYR A 582 -12.41 31.47 -3.81
N MET A 583 -11.51 31.89 -2.93
CA MET A 583 -11.86 32.29 -1.56
C MET A 583 -12.81 33.49 -1.51
N GLN A 584 -12.66 34.47 -2.39
CA GLN A 584 -13.56 35.62 -2.47
C GLN A 584 -14.93 35.25 -3.02
N ILE A 585 -14.96 34.40 -4.02
CA ILE A 585 -16.22 33.83 -4.56
C ILE A 585 -16.92 33.01 -3.45
N GLN A 586 -16.22 32.23 -2.68
CA GLN A 586 -16.79 31.48 -1.56
C GLN A 586 -17.22 32.40 -0.41
N LYS A 587 -16.52 33.47 -0.11
CA LYS A 587 -16.90 34.48 0.89
C LYS A 587 -18.15 35.25 0.46
N GLU A 588 -18.27 35.60 -0.83
CA GLU A 588 -19.48 36.25 -1.38
C GLU A 588 -20.71 35.33 -1.31
N LYS A 589 -20.47 34.02 -1.57
CA LYS A 589 -21.57 33.04 -1.55
C LYS A 589 -21.97 32.64 -0.12
N TYR A 590 -21.03 32.57 0.80
CA TYR A 590 -21.20 32.02 2.15
C TYR A 590 -20.66 32.96 3.23
N GLY A 591 -20.73 34.21 3.15
CA GLY A 591 -20.37 35.28 4.12
C GLY A 591 -19.20 34.96 5.10
N ASN A 592 -19.27 33.85 5.80
CA ASN A 592 -18.26 33.41 6.81
C ASN A 592 -17.32 32.29 6.30
N ALA A 593 -17.25 32.06 4.98
CA ALA A 593 -16.31 31.09 4.44
C ALA A 593 -14.88 31.49 4.80
N TYR A 594 -14.10 30.52 5.31
CA TYR A 594 -12.70 30.67 5.76
C TYR A 594 -12.47 31.58 6.99
N GLU A 595 -13.51 32.12 7.63
CA GLU A 595 -13.37 32.82 8.90
C GLU A 595 -13.05 31.82 10.03
N LYS A 596 -12.38 32.30 11.10
CA LYS A 596 -12.13 31.46 12.28
C LYS A 596 -13.45 31.10 12.96
N TRP A 597 -13.56 29.86 13.43
CA TRP A 597 -14.67 29.45 14.28
C TRP A 597 -14.51 30.03 15.68
N THR A 598 -15.54 30.67 16.20
CA THR A 598 -15.58 31.09 17.62
C THR A 598 -16.05 29.93 18.48
N LYS A 599 -15.73 29.95 19.79
CA LYS A 599 -16.23 28.93 20.72
C LYS A 599 -17.78 28.88 20.74
N THR A 600 -18.42 30.03 20.66
CA THR A 600 -19.87 30.14 20.61
C THR A 600 -20.47 29.49 19.36
N ASP A 601 -19.80 29.67 18.19
CA ASP A 601 -20.24 29.03 16.96
C ASP A 601 -20.09 27.50 17.05
N GLU A 602 -19.02 27.01 17.66
CA GLU A 602 -18.75 25.60 17.84
C GLU A 602 -19.76 24.91 18.75
N GLU A 603 -20.08 25.54 19.87
CA GLU A 603 -21.10 25.06 20.83
C GLU A 603 -22.48 25.03 20.16
N LEU A 604 -22.82 26.09 19.42
CA LEU A 604 -24.08 26.18 18.68
C LEU A 604 -24.15 25.14 17.56
N LEU A 605 -23.03 24.92 16.85
CA LEU A 605 -22.93 23.92 15.75
C LEU A 605 -23.19 22.50 16.29
N LEU A 606 -22.55 22.11 17.38
CA LEU A 606 -22.76 20.80 18.00
C LEU A 606 -24.19 20.62 18.52
N ARG A 607 -24.76 21.66 19.13
CA ARG A 607 -26.13 21.63 19.61
C ARG A 607 -27.11 21.39 18.46
N LEU A 608 -27.06 22.22 17.42
CA LEU A 608 -27.95 22.11 16.26
C LEU A 608 -27.78 20.78 15.50
N TYR A 609 -26.55 20.28 15.42
CA TYR A 609 -26.28 18.98 14.82
C TYR A 609 -26.92 17.84 15.63
N ARG A 610 -26.87 17.89 16.96
CA ARG A 610 -27.51 16.92 17.86
C ARG A 610 -29.04 17.03 17.86
N GLU A 611 -29.57 18.20 17.59
CA GLU A 611 -31.01 18.44 17.37
C GLU A 611 -31.50 17.90 16.02
N GLY A 612 -30.60 17.30 15.20
CA GLY A 612 -30.93 16.66 13.93
C GLY A 612 -31.01 17.59 12.72
N LYS A 613 -30.47 18.82 12.83
CA LYS A 613 -30.41 19.75 11.70
C LYS A 613 -29.54 19.17 10.57
N SER A 614 -30.07 19.27 9.33
CA SER A 614 -29.35 18.85 8.13
C SER A 614 -28.14 19.75 7.84
N ILE A 615 -27.12 19.19 7.17
CA ILE A 615 -25.92 19.95 6.76
C ILE A 615 -26.30 21.22 5.96
N ASN A 616 -27.34 21.17 5.13
CA ASN A 616 -27.80 22.33 4.37
C ASN A 616 -28.41 23.44 5.25
N GLU A 617 -29.15 23.09 6.29
CA GLU A 617 -29.63 24.04 7.29
C GLU A 617 -28.46 24.67 8.07
N LEU A 618 -27.47 23.85 8.48
CA LEU A 618 -26.27 24.34 9.16
C LEU A 618 -25.44 25.27 8.25
N MET A 619 -25.31 24.98 6.97
CA MET A 619 -24.66 25.87 5.99
C MET A 619 -25.35 27.25 5.95
N THR A 620 -26.64 27.29 6.03
CA THR A 620 -27.44 28.54 6.03
C THR A 620 -27.24 29.32 7.34
N VAL A 621 -27.31 28.65 8.49
CA VAL A 621 -27.14 29.26 9.80
C VAL A 621 -25.74 29.87 9.96
N PHE A 622 -24.70 29.11 9.64
CA PHE A 622 -23.32 29.53 9.84
C PHE A 622 -22.74 30.31 8.66
N LYS A 623 -23.46 30.41 7.54
CA LYS A 623 -23.00 31.01 6.29
C LYS A 623 -21.66 30.48 5.83
N ARG A 624 -21.52 29.14 5.89
CA ARG A 624 -20.30 28.41 5.52
C ARG A 624 -20.60 27.30 4.52
N ASN A 625 -19.61 26.92 3.72
CA ASN A 625 -19.77 25.84 2.76
C ASN A 625 -19.85 24.47 3.45
N LYS A 626 -20.34 23.47 2.71
CA LYS A 626 -20.55 22.09 3.18
C LYS A 626 -19.29 21.50 3.84
N GLY A 627 -18.15 21.58 3.15
CA GLY A 627 -16.89 21.03 3.66
C GLY A 627 -16.41 21.70 4.96
N GLY A 628 -16.67 23.00 5.12
CA GLY A 628 -16.36 23.74 6.36
C GLY A 628 -17.20 23.29 7.56
N ILE A 629 -18.50 23.00 7.32
CA ILE A 629 -19.42 22.47 8.34
C ILE A 629 -19.04 21.02 8.72
N GLU A 630 -18.95 20.12 7.74
CA GLU A 630 -18.66 18.69 7.98
C GLU A 630 -17.31 18.47 8.67
N SER A 631 -16.26 19.15 8.22
CA SER A 631 -14.94 19.06 8.82
C SER A 631 -14.93 19.57 10.26
N ARG A 632 -15.70 20.61 10.58
CA ARG A 632 -15.76 21.15 11.95
C ARG A 632 -16.52 20.25 12.89
N ILE A 633 -17.67 19.71 12.47
CA ILE A 633 -18.44 18.72 13.24
C ILE A 633 -17.56 17.52 13.58
N LYS A 634 -16.89 16.94 12.58
CA LYS A 634 -15.99 15.78 12.78
C LYS A 634 -14.93 16.08 13.84
N ARG A 635 -14.25 17.22 13.73
CA ARG A 635 -13.22 17.62 14.68
C ARG A 635 -13.74 17.82 16.11
N LEU A 636 -14.93 18.41 16.26
CA LEU A 636 -15.52 18.64 17.57
C LEU A 636 -15.97 17.34 18.25
N LEU A 637 -16.52 16.40 17.48
CA LEU A 637 -16.87 15.08 17.99
C LEU A 637 -15.61 14.28 18.39
N GLU A 638 -14.53 14.35 17.63
CA GLU A 638 -13.24 13.74 17.97
C GLU A 638 -12.64 14.35 19.25
N MET A 639 -12.79 15.66 19.48
CA MET A 639 -12.31 16.33 20.68
C MET A 639 -13.14 15.97 21.92
N GLU A 640 -14.42 15.67 21.78
CA GLU A 640 -15.26 15.18 22.90
C GLU A 640 -14.94 13.73 23.26
N TYR A 641 -14.68 12.87 22.26
CA TYR A 641 -14.33 11.47 22.49
C TYR A 641 -12.97 11.29 23.20
N ASN A 642 -12.04 12.22 22.97
CA ASN A 642 -10.69 12.19 23.54
C ASN A 642 -10.55 13.02 24.86
N LYS A 643 -11.63 13.45 25.50
CA LYS A 643 -11.54 14.03 26.86
C LYS A 643 -11.34 12.91 27.87
N PRO A 644 -10.28 12.95 28.71
CA PRO A 644 -10.17 12.01 29.82
C PRO A 644 -11.35 12.25 30.80
N LEU A 645 -11.95 11.14 31.25
CA LEU A 645 -12.98 11.09 32.29
C LEU A 645 -12.50 11.70 33.60
#